data_a67f7e2fd969e015eac093b591d0cb8f
#
_entry.id   a67f7e2fd969e015eac093b591d0cb8f
#
_cell.length_a   1.000
_cell.length_b   1.000
_cell.length_c   1.000
_cell.angle_alpha   90.00
_cell.angle_beta   90.00
_cell.angle_gamma   90.00
#
_symmetry.space_group_name_H-M   'P 1'
#
loop_
_entity.id
_entity.type
_entity.pdbx_description
1 polymer ?
#
loop_
_entity_poly.entity_id
_entity_poly.type
_entity_poly.pdbx_seq_one_letter_code
_entity_poly.pdbx_strand_id
1 'polypeptide(L)'
;MKLRTTLIIATVLGGLLFNSCSTKKDKFINRNWHALNTKYNTLYNGNIAFEQGREELNETYRDDYWEILPVERLEVTDEIKLDSEDNNPNFIIAEEKATKAIQKHSMDIKDEERNPQTDEAFLLLGKARYFDQRYIPALESFNYILRKYVESDKLNEATIWREKTNMRLDNPEVAIKNLKRLFKYEKLKDQEYADANAVLAQCYINLNAPDTAIQKLKIAQAYTKKNPEKGRYLFIIGQLFNQLGHKDSANYAFDKVIALNRKSPRVYMINAHLQKIRNTEITDANREELLEYLTDLEENRENRPFLDKIYREVAQFHLANEEDSLALTYYNKSLRVTQGERKLNALNYQSLADYYFDEDAYKTAGAYYDSTLTNLAENTRKHRDIKKKLDNLEDVIKYEDIVQYTDSVITVYQMPEAERKAYFEEYIAELKRIAEEEEAKKQAKAEAGFAMFANSKGGKENKGKFYFYNITSLGYGKNDFRTRWGDRTLEDDWRWSNKNRTLVSEATGEQVAGTDPSTQNLTEDQKYSVDFYLNQIPTDVSVIDSLWTERNFANYQLGLIYKEKFKDNLLAAAKLERVLVSNPEERLILPSKYNLYKIYEESGSPLALNMKQDIITNHPDTRYAEILLNPQAVLEGNTDSPDARYAALFKKYEQQEYLQVITLSEEYISKFTGDPIVPKFEMLKANAIGRLQGFEPFKEALNYVALTYPNNPEGKKAEQIVEEQLPKLEKKEFSPETGSTGTSNWKVVFPFKIRDDEKALQLKKRLEDAITDLNYKNVVSKDIYNLEDQFVVVHGFRSKDFALGFAELIKNNKDYRIKDENFVVLSENYKIVQVHKNLESYKEHILTPKP
;
A
#
# COMPACT_ATOMS: atom_id res chain seq x y z
N MET A 1 -31.85 15.31 -81.50
CA MET A 1 -31.69 16.44 -80.51
C MET A 1 -31.61 15.94 -79.05
N LYS A 2 -32.48 15.06 -78.59
CA LYS A 2 -32.53 14.63 -77.19
C LYS A 2 -31.21 13.92 -76.69
N LEU A 3 -30.51 13.18 -77.55
CA LEU A 3 -29.27 12.48 -77.17
C LEU A 3 -28.06 13.45 -76.95
N ARG A 4 -27.98 14.49 -77.72
CA ARG A 4 -26.96 15.57 -77.60
C ARG A 4 -27.15 16.42 -76.36
N THR A 5 -28.43 16.71 -76.04
CA THR A 5 -28.73 17.45 -74.81
C THR A 5 -28.44 16.64 -73.50
N THR A 6 -28.74 15.32 -73.52
CA THR A 6 -28.38 14.42 -72.38
C THR A 6 -26.88 14.26 -72.25
N LEU A 7 -26.12 14.20 -73.36
CA LEU A 7 -24.68 14.11 -73.34
C LEU A 7 -24.04 15.39 -72.79
N ILE A 8 -24.58 16.56 -73.19
CA ILE A 8 -24.10 17.89 -72.68
C ILE A 8 -24.44 18.06 -71.19
N ILE A 9 -25.62 17.63 -70.77
CA ILE A 9 -26.01 17.63 -69.36
C ILE A 9 -25.12 16.69 -68.55
N ALA A 10 -24.85 15.48 -69.05
CA ALA A 10 -23.95 14.51 -68.39
C ALA A 10 -22.50 15.00 -68.35
N THR A 11 -22.01 15.72 -69.42
CA THR A 11 -20.65 16.28 -69.40
C THR A 11 -20.57 17.52 -68.52
N VAL A 12 -21.62 18.33 -68.43
CA VAL A 12 -21.69 19.49 -67.50
C VAL A 12 -21.83 18.94 -66.03
N LEU A 13 -22.65 17.91 -65.78
CA LEU A 13 -22.70 17.26 -64.44
C LEU A 13 -21.38 16.55 -64.12
N GLY A 14 -20.74 15.88 -65.09
CA GLY A 14 -19.41 15.28 -64.91
C GLY A 14 -18.34 16.34 -64.65
N GLY A 15 -18.36 17.48 -65.40
CA GLY A 15 -17.45 18.58 -65.16
C GLY A 15 -17.63 19.30 -63.79
N LEU A 16 -18.83 19.27 -63.22
CA LEU A 16 -19.11 19.77 -61.89
C LEU A 16 -18.60 18.84 -60.78
N LEU A 17 -18.49 17.53 -61.07
CA LEU A 17 -17.94 16.54 -60.13
C LEU A 17 -16.39 16.54 -60.05
N PHE A 18 -15.68 17.11 -61.05
CA PHE A 18 -14.23 17.25 -61.05
C PHE A 18 -13.71 18.56 -60.43
N ASN A 19 -14.59 19.48 -60.01
CA ASN A 19 -14.14 20.58 -59.14
C ASN A 19 -13.85 19.99 -57.73
N SER A 20 -12.65 19.49 -57.55
CA SER A 20 -12.11 19.18 -56.21
C SER A 20 -12.35 20.36 -55.30
N CYS A 21 -13.15 20.23 -54.26
CA CYS A 21 -13.39 21.29 -53.28
C CYS A 21 -12.05 21.66 -52.60
N SER A 22 -11.53 22.83 -52.98
CA SER A 22 -10.22 23.30 -52.51
C SER A 22 -10.39 23.99 -51.16
N THR A 23 -9.58 23.61 -50.17
CA THR A 23 -9.46 24.27 -48.85
C THR A 23 -8.93 25.70 -48.96
N LYS A 24 -8.32 26.08 -50.10
CA LYS A 24 -7.69 27.41 -50.30
C LYS A 24 -8.65 28.43 -50.95
N LYS A 25 -9.88 28.07 -51.35
CA LYS A 25 -10.84 28.92 -52.04
C LYS A 25 -12.05 29.17 -51.13
N ASP A 26 -12.24 30.42 -50.72
CA ASP A 26 -13.37 30.85 -49.90
C ASP A 26 -14.64 30.99 -50.73
N LYS A 27 -15.24 29.88 -51.16
CA LYS A 27 -16.52 29.82 -51.87
C LYS A 27 -17.55 29.08 -51.00
N PHE A 28 -18.82 29.46 -51.09
CA PHE A 28 -19.95 28.87 -50.37
C PHE A 28 -19.99 27.33 -50.48
N ILE A 29 -19.77 26.80 -51.71
CA ILE A 29 -19.78 25.35 -51.95
C ILE A 29 -18.62 24.68 -51.22
N ASN A 30 -17.42 25.28 -51.26
CA ASN A 30 -16.25 24.72 -50.60
C ASN A 30 -16.44 24.70 -49.07
N ARG A 31 -16.89 25.81 -48.46
CA ARG A 31 -17.17 25.88 -47.03
C ARG A 31 -18.17 24.82 -46.59
N ASN A 32 -19.33 24.74 -47.29
CA ASN A 32 -20.35 23.75 -46.94
C ASN A 32 -19.87 22.32 -47.17
N TRP A 33 -19.14 22.05 -48.24
CA TRP A 33 -18.57 20.71 -48.49
C TRP A 33 -17.62 20.28 -47.39
N HIS A 34 -16.70 21.11 -47.02
CA HIS A 34 -15.75 20.82 -45.96
C HIS A 34 -16.45 20.74 -44.60
N ALA A 35 -17.35 21.63 -44.27
CA ALA A 35 -18.14 21.60 -43.04
C ALA A 35 -18.97 20.32 -42.92
N LEU A 36 -19.64 19.90 -43.98
CA LEU A 36 -20.50 18.71 -44.02
C LEU A 36 -19.68 17.44 -43.86
N ASN A 37 -18.54 17.33 -44.59
CA ASN A 37 -17.64 16.19 -44.43
C ASN A 37 -16.95 16.13 -43.05
N THR A 38 -16.60 17.29 -42.49
CA THR A 38 -16.07 17.35 -41.13
C THR A 38 -17.11 16.85 -40.15
N LYS A 39 -18.32 17.39 -40.16
CA LYS A 39 -19.35 17.10 -39.17
C LYS A 39 -19.86 15.65 -39.23
N TYR A 40 -20.34 15.24 -40.42
CA TYR A 40 -21.12 14.03 -40.58
C TYR A 40 -20.29 12.79 -40.94
N ASN A 41 -19.00 12.95 -41.24
CA ASN A 41 -18.10 11.84 -41.49
C ASN A 41 -17.00 11.77 -40.42
N THR A 42 -16.14 12.79 -40.37
CA THR A 42 -14.92 12.68 -39.54
C THR A 42 -15.23 12.86 -38.05
N LEU A 43 -15.92 13.95 -37.68
CA LEU A 43 -16.24 14.20 -36.29
C LEU A 43 -17.30 13.25 -35.73
N TYR A 44 -18.28 12.87 -36.57
CA TYR A 44 -19.29 11.88 -36.13
C TYR A 44 -18.66 10.58 -35.69
N ASN A 45 -17.77 10.00 -36.52
CA ASN A 45 -17.07 8.78 -36.18
C ASN A 45 -16.07 8.98 -35.02
N GLY A 46 -15.43 10.13 -34.93
CA GLY A 46 -14.55 10.50 -33.83
C GLY A 46 -15.29 10.60 -32.48
N ASN A 47 -16.47 11.20 -32.48
CA ASN A 47 -17.30 11.31 -31.28
C ASN A 47 -17.84 9.94 -30.82
N ILE A 48 -18.22 9.05 -31.77
CA ILE A 48 -18.62 7.68 -31.42
C ILE A 48 -17.47 6.97 -30.71
N ALA A 49 -16.27 6.99 -31.30
CA ALA A 49 -15.10 6.37 -30.67
C ALA A 49 -14.80 6.99 -29.29
N PHE A 50 -14.87 8.31 -29.19
CA PHE A 50 -14.66 9.03 -27.93
C PHE A 50 -15.65 8.58 -26.82
N GLU A 51 -16.94 8.49 -27.14
CA GLU A 51 -17.93 8.03 -26.15
C GLU A 51 -17.76 6.55 -25.81
N GLN A 52 -17.38 5.68 -26.76
CA GLN A 52 -17.03 4.30 -26.47
C GLN A 52 -15.84 4.18 -25.50
N GLY A 53 -14.78 4.96 -25.74
CA GLY A 53 -13.63 5.00 -24.83
C GLY A 53 -14.00 5.48 -23.42
N ARG A 54 -14.90 6.46 -23.31
CA ARG A 54 -15.43 6.92 -22.02
C ARG A 54 -16.27 5.87 -21.32
N GLU A 55 -17.09 5.12 -22.06
CA GLU A 55 -17.92 4.06 -21.53
C GLU A 55 -17.04 2.93 -20.97
N GLU A 56 -16.01 2.49 -21.72
CA GLU A 56 -15.02 1.52 -21.25
C GLU A 56 -14.30 1.99 -19.97
N LEU A 57 -13.86 3.24 -19.91
CA LEU A 57 -13.27 3.80 -18.69
C LEU A 57 -14.26 3.76 -17.51
N ASN A 58 -15.52 4.09 -17.73
CA ASN A 58 -16.53 4.05 -16.67
C ASN A 58 -16.85 2.62 -16.20
N GLU A 59 -16.72 1.62 -17.07
CA GLU A 59 -16.92 0.21 -16.72
C GLU A 59 -15.74 -0.39 -15.95
N THR A 60 -14.52 0.02 -16.29
CA THR A 60 -13.30 -0.49 -15.67
C THR A 60 -12.94 0.25 -14.38
N TYR A 61 -13.29 1.53 -14.28
CA TYR A 61 -12.97 2.35 -13.12
C TYR A 61 -13.71 1.86 -11.86
N ARG A 62 -12.93 1.64 -10.79
CA ARG A 62 -13.47 1.24 -9.48
C ARG A 62 -13.34 2.41 -8.49
N ASP A 63 -14.49 2.89 -8.02
CA ASP A 63 -14.55 3.94 -6.99
C ASP A 63 -14.15 3.37 -5.62
N ASP A 64 -13.27 4.08 -4.91
CA ASP A 64 -12.96 3.83 -3.52
C ASP A 64 -13.91 4.61 -2.61
N TYR A 65 -14.95 3.93 -2.12
CA TYR A 65 -15.96 4.54 -1.26
C TYR A 65 -15.50 4.78 0.19
N TRP A 66 -14.28 4.38 0.54
CA TRP A 66 -13.67 4.65 1.84
C TRP A 66 -12.91 5.98 1.85
N GLU A 67 -12.67 6.56 0.70
CA GLU A 67 -12.09 7.87 0.50
C GLU A 67 -13.08 8.82 -0.15
N ILE A 68 -12.77 10.13 -0.14
CA ILE A 68 -13.60 11.10 -0.86
C ILE A 68 -13.48 10.81 -2.36
N LEU A 69 -14.60 10.53 -2.98
CA LEU A 69 -14.62 10.24 -4.40
C LEU A 69 -14.14 11.46 -5.21
N PRO A 70 -13.32 11.26 -6.26
CA PRO A 70 -13.04 12.32 -7.21
C PRO A 70 -14.33 12.69 -7.96
N VAL A 71 -14.45 13.97 -8.32
CA VAL A 71 -15.62 14.46 -9.08
C VAL A 71 -15.75 13.73 -10.41
N GLU A 72 -14.64 13.42 -11.06
CA GLU A 72 -14.61 12.66 -12.32
C GLU A 72 -13.98 11.27 -12.13
N ARG A 73 -14.56 10.26 -12.76
CA ARG A 73 -14.03 8.90 -12.81
C ARG A 73 -12.88 8.82 -13.80
N LEU A 74 -11.68 9.05 -13.31
CA LEU A 74 -10.44 8.90 -14.06
C LEU A 74 -9.33 8.60 -13.06
N GLU A 75 -8.72 7.45 -13.21
CA GLU A 75 -7.49 7.11 -12.50
C GLU A 75 -6.35 7.94 -13.10
N VAL A 76 -5.64 8.65 -12.25
CA VAL A 76 -4.53 9.51 -12.67
C VAL A 76 -3.24 8.82 -12.30
N THR A 77 -2.37 8.61 -13.29
CA THR A 77 -1.01 8.16 -13.05
C THR A 77 -0.13 9.34 -12.69
N ASP A 78 0.81 9.14 -11.75
CA ASP A 78 1.78 10.19 -11.35
C ASP A 78 2.77 10.55 -12.46
N GLU A 79 2.84 9.74 -13.51
CA GLU A 79 3.73 9.97 -14.65
C GLU A 79 3.08 10.89 -15.68
N ILE A 80 3.82 11.93 -16.11
CA ILE A 80 3.40 12.80 -17.21
C ILE A 80 3.60 12.05 -18.53
N LYS A 81 2.52 11.54 -19.11
CA LYS A 81 2.55 10.89 -20.41
C LYS A 81 2.68 11.94 -21.52
N LEU A 82 3.75 11.86 -22.28
CA LEU A 82 3.97 12.70 -23.48
C LEU A 82 3.57 11.95 -24.75
N ASP A 83 3.92 10.68 -24.84
CA ASP A 83 3.60 9.76 -25.94
C ASP A 83 2.90 8.50 -25.44
N SER A 84 2.26 7.80 -26.36
CA SER A 84 1.29 6.76 -26.07
C SER A 84 1.89 5.35 -26.21
N GLU A 85 2.24 4.70 -25.10
CA GLU A 85 2.57 3.27 -25.15
C GLU A 85 1.40 2.36 -24.70
N ASP A 86 0.49 2.84 -23.84
CA ASP A 86 -0.65 2.06 -23.30
C ASP A 86 -1.98 2.79 -23.40
N ASN A 87 -2.39 3.19 -24.63
CA ASN A 87 -3.57 4.01 -24.82
C ASN A 87 -4.83 3.20 -25.14
N ASN A 88 -5.97 3.72 -24.66
CA ASN A 88 -7.27 3.21 -25.10
C ASN A 88 -7.44 3.41 -26.62
N PRO A 89 -7.65 2.32 -27.41
CA PRO A 89 -7.74 2.39 -28.87
C PRO A 89 -8.81 3.38 -29.34
N ASN A 90 -9.89 3.53 -28.57
CA ASN A 90 -10.99 4.41 -28.92
C ASN A 90 -10.60 5.90 -28.83
N PHE A 91 -9.74 6.29 -27.87
CA PHE A 91 -9.23 7.67 -27.81
C PHE A 91 -8.22 7.94 -28.94
N ILE A 92 -7.42 6.96 -29.34
CA ILE A 92 -6.54 7.03 -30.51
C ILE A 92 -7.38 7.27 -31.78
N ILE A 93 -8.43 6.49 -32.00
CA ILE A 93 -9.34 6.67 -33.13
C ILE A 93 -9.99 8.06 -33.12
N ALA A 94 -10.43 8.53 -31.94
CA ALA A 94 -11.01 9.86 -31.80
C ALA A 94 -10.00 10.95 -32.16
N GLU A 95 -8.75 10.85 -31.69
CA GLU A 95 -7.65 11.75 -32.04
C GLU A 95 -7.31 11.74 -33.52
N GLU A 96 -7.19 10.55 -34.15
CA GLU A 96 -6.95 10.40 -35.58
C GLU A 96 -8.05 11.07 -36.42
N LYS A 97 -9.32 10.86 -36.02
CA LYS A 97 -10.44 11.51 -36.73
C LYS A 97 -10.42 13.02 -36.56
N ALA A 98 -10.18 13.53 -35.36
CA ALA A 98 -10.06 14.95 -35.10
C ALA A 98 -8.89 15.56 -35.88
N THR A 99 -7.72 14.94 -35.86
CA THR A 99 -6.53 15.36 -36.63
C THR A 99 -6.80 15.34 -38.12
N LYS A 100 -7.47 14.29 -38.62
CA LYS A 100 -7.88 14.19 -40.02
C LYS A 100 -8.85 15.32 -40.41
N ALA A 101 -9.80 15.68 -39.53
CA ALA A 101 -10.69 16.80 -39.74
C ALA A 101 -9.92 18.11 -39.89
N ILE A 102 -8.97 18.38 -38.99
CA ILE A 102 -8.12 19.57 -39.02
C ILE A 102 -7.25 19.58 -40.29
N GLN A 103 -6.51 18.53 -40.59
CA GLN A 103 -5.56 18.51 -41.70
C GLN A 103 -6.22 18.55 -43.09
N LYS A 104 -7.38 17.87 -43.27
CA LYS A 104 -8.01 17.72 -44.58
C LYS A 104 -9.11 18.75 -44.86
N HIS A 105 -9.71 19.31 -43.82
CA HIS A 105 -10.90 20.14 -43.98
C HIS A 105 -10.80 21.53 -43.35
N SER A 106 -9.69 21.88 -42.64
CA SER A 106 -9.45 23.26 -42.21
C SER A 106 -9.30 24.15 -43.45
N MET A 107 -9.93 25.31 -43.40
CA MET A 107 -9.93 26.34 -44.45
C MET A 107 -9.38 27.65 -43.87
N ASP A 108 -8.12 27.66 -43.48
CA ASP A 108 -7.43 28.85 -42.97
C ASP A 108 -7.09 29.76 -44.20
N ILE A 109 -7.85 30.80 -44.37
CA ILE A 109 -7.74 31.75 -45.49
C ILE A 109 -7.59 33.15 -44.91
N LYS A 110 -6.43 33.77 -45.09
CA LYS A 110 -6.07 35.10 -44.57
C LYS A 110 -6.18 35.15 -43.03
N ASP A 111 -5.62 34.18 -42.39
CA ASP A 111 -5.63 34.01 -40.93
C ASP A 111 -7.01 33.84 -40.29
N GLU A 112 -8.06 33.59 -41.10
CA GLU A 112 -9.39 33.26 -40.62
C GLU A 112 -9.78 31.82 -41.03
N GLU A 113 -10.26 31.02 -40.09
CA GLU A 113 -10.80 29.70 -40.37
C GLU A 113 -12.23 29.83 -40.94
N ARG A 114 -12.45 29.29 -42.13
CA ARG A 114 -13.73 29.34 -42.82
C ARG A 114 -14.58 28.08 -42.72
N ASN A 115 -14.02 27.01 -42.18
CA ASN A 115 -14.80 25.80 -41.83
C ASN A 115 -15.32 25.94 -40.39
N PRO A 116 -16.65 26.08 -40.18
CA PRO A 116 -17.24 26.30 -38.86
C PRO A 116 -17.21 25.06 -37.94
N GLN A 117 -16.58 23.96 -38.37
CA GLN A 117 -16.49 22.73 -37.58
C GLN A 117 -15.06 22.45 -37.08
N THR A 118 -14.10 23.36 -37.37
CA THR A 118 -12.71 23.10 -37.02
C THR A 118 -12.45 23.32 -35.54
N ASP A 119 -13.15 24.23 -34.89
CA ASP A 119 -13.15 24.44 -33.46
C ASP A 119 -13.62 23.18 -32.68
N GLU A 120 -14.70 22.52 -33.18
CA GLU A 120 -15.20 21.27 -32.63
C GLU A 120 -14.19 20.13 -32.83
N ALA A 121 -13.42 20.15 -33.95
CA ALA A 121 -12.35 19.17 -34.16
C ALA A 121 -11.20 19.34 -33.15
N PHE A 122 -10.76 20.57 -32.87
CA PHE A 122 -9.78 20.83 -31.81
C PHE A 122 -10.31 20.51 -30.41
N LEU A 123 -11.60 20.73 -30.17
CA LEU A 123 -12.22 20.36 -28.89
C LEU A 123 -12.22 18.83 -28.68
N LEU A 124 -12.60 18.06 -29.72
CA LEU A 124 -12.54 16.60 -29.67
C LEU A 124 -11.10 16.09 -29.49
N LEU A 125 -10.14 16.72 -30.22
CA LEU A 125 -8.71 16.42 -30.09
C LEU A 125 -8.23 16.59 -28.63
N GLY A 126 -8.54 17.75 -28.05
CA GLY A 126 -8.17 18.04 -26.67
C GLY A 126 -8.81 17.08 -25.66
N LYS A 127 -10.08 16.74 -25.84
CA LYS A 127 -10.80 15.79 -24.98
C LYS A 127 -10.22 14.37 -25.08
N ALA A 128 -9.92 13.89 -26.31
CA ALA A 128 -9.32 12.58 -26.51
C ALA A 128 -7.96 12.49 -25.80
N ARG A 129 -7.10 13.50 -25.99
CA ARG A 129 -5.80 13.59 -25.32
C ARG A 129 -5.90 13.70 -23.80
N TYR A 130 -6.91 14.38 -23.29
CA TYR A 130 -7.18 14.48 -21.83
C TYR A 130 -7.49 13.13 -21.21
N PHE A 131 -8.40 12.35 -21.78
CA PHE A 131 -8.74 11.02 -21.26
C PHE A 131 -7.62 9.99 -21.46
N ASP A 132 -6.74 10.25 -22.42
CA ASP A 132 -5.50 9.51 -22.64
C ASP A 132 -4.36 9.96 -21.70
N GLN A 133 -4.66 10.87 -20.77
CA GLN A 133 -3.75 11.44 -19.77
C GLN A 133 -2.56 12.24 -20.36
N ARG A 134 -2.61 12.60 -21.63
CA ARG A 134 -1.64 13.50 -22.28
C ARG A 134 -2.08 14.94 -22.09
N TYR A 135 -1.95 15.44 -20.86
CA TYR A 135 -2.52 16.72 -20.44
C TYR A 135 -1.88 17.93 -21.11
N ILE A 136 -0.56 17.92 -21.39
CA ILE A 136 0.12 19.02 -22.08
C ILE A 136 -0.38 19.16 -23.52
N PRO A 137 -0.40 18.12 -24.38
CA PRO A 137 -1.00 18.19 -25.71
C PRO A 137 -2.50 18.51 -25.71
N ALA A 138 -3.25 18.09 -24.66
CA ALA A 138 -4.65 18.47 -24.52
C ALA A 138 -4.80 19.98 -24.25
N LEU A 139 -3.98 20.53 -23.35
CA LEU A 139 -3.96 21.96 -23.03
C LEU A 139 -3.65 22.82 -24.24
N GLU A 140 -2.72 22.40 -25.11
CA GLU A 140 -2.39 23.07 -26.35
C GLU A 140 -3.62 23.15 -27.28
N SER A 141 -4.37 22.06 -27.41
CA SER A 141 -5.58 21.99 -28.23
C SER A 141 -6.67 22.99 -27.77
N PHE A 142 -6.91 23.04 -26.44
CA PHE A 142 -7.87 23.98 -25.86
C PHE A 142 -7.39 25.44 -25.98
N ASN A 143 -6.13 25.71 -25.72
CA ASN A 143 -5.55 27.03 -25.89
C ASN A 143 -5.59 27.53 -27.36
N TYR A 144 -5.47 26.61 -28.31
CA TYR A 144 -5.59 26.95 -29.72
C TYR A 144 -7.00 27.47 -30.05
N ILE A 145 -8.06 26.81 -29.55
CA ILE A 145 -9.45 27.28 -29.72
C ILE A 145 -9.59 28.70 -29.14
N LEU A 146 -9.16 28.90 -27.91
CA LEU A 146 -9.34 30.18 -27.21
C LEU A 146 -8.58 31.36 -27.84
N ARG A 147 -7.49 31.06 -28.52
CA ARG A 147 -6.68 32.10 -29.22
C ARG A 147 -7.15 32.35 -30.62
N LYS A 148 -7.51 31.30 -31.38
CA LYS A 148 -7.79 31.44 -32.85
C LYS A 148 -9.27 31.62 -33.15
N TYR A 149 -10.19 31.07 -32.36
CA TYR A 149 -11.63 31.06 -32.66
C TYR A 149 -12.45 31.91 -31.68
N VAL A 150 -12.14 33.20 -31.61
CA VAL A 150 -12.72 34.12 -30.60
C VAL A 150 -14.25 34.31 -30.69
N GLU A 151 -14.88 33.91 -31.82
CA GLU A 151 -16.34 33.99 -32.03
C GLU A 151 -17.03 32.62 -31.96
N SER A 152 -16.29 31.54 -31.55
CA SER A 152 -16.82 30.18 -31.46
C SER A 152 -17.82 30.06 -30.32
N ASP A 153 -18.89 29.26 -30.55
CA ASP A 153 -19.83 28.86 -29.51
C ASP A 153 -19.24 27.79 -28.55
N LYS A 154 -18.02 27.32 -28.80
CA LYS A 154 -17.28 26.36 -28.00
C LYS A 154 -16.30 27.00 -26.99
N LEU A 155 -16.19 28.31 -26.93
CA LEU A 155 -15.24 29.02 -26.08
C LEU A 155 -15.42 28.68 -24.59
N ASN A 156 -16.65 28.67 -24.13
CA ASN A 156 -16.96 28.34 -22.72
C ASN A 156 -16.56 26.90 -22.41
N GLU A 157 -16.95 25.97 -23.27
CA GLU A 157 -16.63 24.54 -23.10
C GLU A 157 -15.11 24.32 -23.16
N ALA A 158 -14.41 24.94 -24.16
CA ALA A 158 -12.96 24.86 -24.26
C ALA A 158 -12.24 25.45 -23.02
N THR A 159 -12.77 26.55 -22.46
CA THR A 159 -12.26 27.14 -21.23
C THR A 159 -12.42 26.15 -20.05
N ILE A 160 -13.60 25.56 -19.88
CA ILE A 160 -13.84 24.58 -18.79
C ILE A 160 -12.88 23.39 -18.91
N TRP A 161 -12.71 22.83 -20.13
CA TRP A 161 -11.79 21.73 -20.37
C TRP A 161 -10.32 22.12 -20.14
N ARG A 162 -9.93 23.34 -20.53
CA ARG A 162 -8.58 23.85 -20.23
C ARG A 162 -8.33 23.91 -18.72
N GLU A 163 -9.28 24.45 -17.95
CA GLU A 163 -9.09 24.56 -16.50
C GLU A 163 -9.16 23.21 -15.80
N LYS A 164 -9.95 22.29 -16.33
CA LYS A 164 -9.95 20.89 -15.90
C LYS A 164 -8.59 20.24 -16.14
N THR A 165 -7.94 20.56 -17.27
CA THR A 165 -6.59 20.09 -17.59
C THR A 165 -5.54 20.76 -16.69
N ASN A 166 -5.65 22.05 -16.40
CA ASN A 166 -4.77 22.75 -15.46
C ASN A 166 -4.83 22.13 -14.06
N MET A 167 -6.02 21.78 -13.60
CA MET A 167 -6.20 21.08 -12.31
C MET A 167 -5.47 19.73 -12.29
N ARG A 168 -5.49 18.97 -13.41
CA ARG A 168 -4.77 17.69 -13.53
C ARG A 168 -3.24 17.85 -13.59
N LEU A 169 -2.77 19.02 -14.03
CA LEU A 169 -1.36 19.41 -14.03
C LEU A 169 -0.91 20.05 -12.70
N ASP A 170 -1.67 19.81 -11.63
CA ASP A 170 -1.40 20.33 -10.28
C ASP A 170 -1.35 21.88 -10.19
N ASN A 171 -2.23 22.53 -10.96
CA ASN A 171 -2.40 24.00 -10.95
C ASN A 171 -3.84 24.39 -10.56
N PRO A 172 -4.37 23.96 -9.40
CA PRO A 172 -5.76 24.21 -9.01
C PRO A 172 -6.06 25.69 -8.79
N GLU A 173 -5.11 26.51 -8.32
CA GLU A 173 -5.28 27.95 -8.09
C GLU A 173 -5.48 28.71 -9.42
N VAL A 174 -4.74 28.32 -10.47
CA VAL A 174 -4.89 28.86 -11.80
C VAL A 174 -6.27 28.55 -12.37
N ALA A 175 -6.72 27.30 -12.22
CA ALA A 175 -8.04 26.85 -12.63
C ALA A 175 -9.14 27.63 -11.89
N ILE A 176 -9.02 27.80 -10.59
CA ILE A 176 -9.97 28.59 -9.77
C ILE A 176 -10.04 30.04 -10.25
N LYS A 177 -8.89 30.69 -10.47
CA LYS A 177 -8.84 32.07 -10.93
C LYS A 177 -9.53 32.24 -12.28
N ASN A 178 -9.24 31.35 -13.22
CA ASN A 178 -9.79 31.43 -14.58
C ASN A 178 -11.29 31.10 -14.62
N LEU A 179 -11.75 30.09 -13.88
CA LEU A 179 -13.18 29.76 -13.78
C LEU A 179 -13.99 30.87 -13.09
N LYS A 180 -13.45 31.53 -12.06
CA LYS A 180 -14.08 32.70 -11.46
C LYS A 180 -14.18 33.85 -12.45
N ARG A 181 -13.17 34.03 -13.32
CA ARG A 181 -13.21 35.01 -14.42
C ARG A 181 -14.28 34.62 -15.43
N LEU A 182 -14.39 33.36 -15.84
CA LEU A 182 -15.41 32.86 -16.74
C LEU A 182 -16.83 33.21 -16.23
N PHE A 183 -17.14 32.92 -14.95
CA PHE A 183 -18.44 33.28 -14.38
C PHE A 183 -18.74 34.76 -14.32
N LYS A 184 -17.71 35.62 -14.26
CA LYS A 184 -17.88 37.05 -14.16
C LYS A 184 -18.22 37.69 -15.53
N TYR A 185 -17.65 37.13 -16.60
CA TYR A 185 -17.72 37.78 -17.91
C TYR A 185 -18.58 37.04 -18.93
N GLU A 186 -18.86 35.74 -18.75
CA GLU A 186 -19.56 34.91 -19.69
C GLU A 186 -20.87 34.38 -19.14
N LYS A 187 -21.87 34.26 -20.01
CA LYS A 187 -23.15 33.64 -19.70
C LYS A 187 -23.09 32.18 -20.09
N LEU A 188 -23.05 31.30 -19.10
CA LEU A 188 -22.96 29.87 -19.29
C LEU A 188 -24.35 29.21 -19.44
N LYS A 189 -24.43 28.15 -20.24
CA LYS A 189 -25.59 27.24 -20.26
C LYS A 189 -25.64 26.41 -18.99
N ASP A 190 -26.80 25.87 -18.63
CA ASP A 190 -26.97 25.09 -17.36
C ASP A 190 -25.91 24.00 -17.17
N GLN A 191 -25.65 23.20 -18.21
CA GLN A 191 -24.65 22.11 -18.10
C GLN A 191 -23.21 22.66 -18.03
N GLU A 192 -22.88 23.70 -18.81
CA GLU A 192 -21.57 24.37 -18.72
C GLU A 192 -21.34 24.96 -17.31
N TYR A 193 -22.40 25.52 -16.73
CA TYR A 193 -22.35 26.07 -15.37
C TYR A 193 -22.16 24.98 -14.33
N ALA A 194 -22.86 23.83 -14.52
CA ALA A 194 -22.67 22.65 -13.66
C ALA A 194 -21.24 22.10 -13.77
N ASP A 195 -20.72 21.93 -14.99
CA ASP A 195 -19.40 21.36 -15.25
C ASP A 195 -18.29 22.27 -14.67
N ALA A 196 -18.39 23.59 -14.87
CA ALA A 196 -17.43 24.54 -14.30
C ALA A 196 -17.42 24.54 -12.76
N ASN A 197 -18.60 24.45 -12.12
CA ASN A 197 -18.67 24.34 -10.65
C ASN A 197 -18.18 22.97 -10.16
N ALA A 198 -18.34 21.90 -10.93
CA ALA A 198 -17.80 20.59 -10.62
C ALA A 198 -16.26 20.59 -10.64
N VAL A 199 -15.65 21.23 -11.64
CA VAL A 199 -14.18 21.42 -11.69
C VAL A 199 -13.69 22.27 -10.51
N LEU A 200 -14.39 23.38 -10.21
CA LEU A 200 -14.06 24.18 -9.01
C LEU A 200 -14.13 23.38 -7.73
N ALA A 201 -15.15 22.53 -7.57
CA ALA A 201 -15.29 21.69 -6.40
C ALA A 201 -14.09 20.75 -6.24
N GLN A 202 -13.66 20.12 -7.34
CA GLN A 202 -12.46 19.26 -7.31
C GLN A 202 -11.20 20.06 -6.94
N CYS A 203 -11.03 21.27 -7.50
CA CYS A 203 -9.92 22.13 -7.13
C CYS A 203 -9.91 22.43 -5.62
N TYR A 204 -11.08 22.71 -5.03
CA TYR A 204 -11.19 22.96 -3.58
C TYR A 204 -11.02 21.69 -2.73
N ILE A 205 -11.38 20.52 -3.23
CA ILE A 205 -11.07 19.23 -2.58
C ILE A 205 -9.55 19.04 -2.55
N ASN A 206 -8.86 19.26 -3.66
CA ASN A 206 -7.41 19.14 -3.75
C ASN A 206 -6.68 20.13 -2.82
N LEU A 207 -7.26 21.30 -2.60
CA LEU A 207 -6.74 22.32 -1.66
C LEU A 207 -7.22 22.13 -0.21
N ASN A 208 -7.86 21.01 0.11
CA ASN A 208 -8.40 20.69 1.44
C ASN A 208 -9.32 21.79 2.00
N ALA A 209 -10.21 22.33 1.15
CA ALA A 209 -11.22 23.34 1.49
C ALA A 209 -12.65 22.77 1.33
N PRO A 210 -13.07 21.81 2.19
CA PRO A 210 -14.31 21.05 2.03
C PRO A 210 -15.57 21.90 2.05
N ASP A 211 -15.67 22.94 2.88
CA ASP A 211 -16.84 23.83 2.95
C ASP A 211 -17.13 24.50 1.59
N THR A 212 -16.08 25.02 0.95
CA THR A 212 -16.20 25.66 -0.35
C THR A 212 -16.52 24.64 -1.45
N ALA A 213 -15.90 23.45 -1.40
CA ALA A 213 -16.18 22.35 -2.29
C ALA A 213 -17.67 21.93 -2.23
N ILE A 214 -18.23 21.79 -1.02
CA ILE A 214 -19.66 21.49 -0.81
C ILE A 214 -20.56 22.55 -1.48
N GLN A 215 -20.24 23.84 -1.34
CA GLN A 215 -21.02 24.90 -1.96
C GLN A 215 -21.01 24.76 -3.48
N LYS A 216 -19.84 24.47 -4.09
CA LYS A 216 -19.72 24.30 -5.52
C LYS A 216 -20.43 23.03 -6.01
N LEU A 217 -20.34 21.92 -5.29
CA LEU A 217 -21.08 20.70 -5.63
C LEU A 217 -22.60 20.87 -5.50
N LYS A 218 -23.09 21.65 -4.52
CA LYS A 218 -24.51 21.99 -4.41
C LYS A 218 -25.01 22.74 -5.65
N ILE A 219 -24.20 23.61 -6.23
CA ILE A 219 -24.53 24.27 -7.48
C ILE A 219 -24.47 23.26 -8.64
N ALA A 220 -23.37 22.52 -8.78
CA ALA A 220 -23.19 21.56 -9.85
C ALA A 220 -24.35 20.53 -9.92
N GLN A 221 -24.76 19.96 -8.76
CA GLN A 221 -25.87 19.01 -8.71
C GLN A 221 -27.24 19.64 -9.06
N ALA A 222 -27.43 20.92 -8.82
CA ALA A 222 -28.67 21.61 -9.13
C ALA A 222 -28.85 21.86 -10.64
N TYR A 223 -27.75 22.16 -11.34
CA TYR A 223 -27.77 22.54 -12.77
C TYR A 223 -27.43 21.39 -13.72
N THR A 224 -26.79 20.30 -13.27
CA THR A 224 -26.50 19.15 -14.14
C THR A 224 -27.79 18.48 -14.62
N LYS A 225 -27.83 18.17 -15.92
CA LYS A 225 -28.92 17.41 -16.56
C LYS A 225 -28.67 15.90 -16.55
N LYS A 226 -27.48 15.48 -16.09
CA LYS A 226 -27.05 14.08 -16.06
C LYS A 226 -27.23 13.47 -14.66
N ASN A 227 -28.22 12.61 -14.50
CA ASN A 227 -28.54 11.99 -13.22
C ASN A 227 -27.40 11.17 -12.60
N PRO A 228 -26.55 10.45 -13.37
CA PRO A 228 -25.38 9.77 -12.79
C PRO A 228 -24.39 10.74 -12.15
N GLU A 229 -24.13 11.89 -12.78
CA GLU A 229 -23.29 12.94 -12.19
C GLU A 229 -23.92 13.55 -10.95
N LYS A 230 -25.24 13.79 -11.00
CA LYS A 230 -26.00 14.31 -9.86
C LYS A 230 -25.90 13.39 -8.64
N GLY A 231 -26.04 12.07 -8.86
CA GLY A 231 -25.87 11.09 -7.79
C GLY A 231 -24.46 11.11 -7.19
N ARG A 232 -23.45 11.21 -8.05
CA ARG A 232 -22.04 11.32 -7.62
C ARG A 232 -21.78 12.59 -6.82
N TYR A 233 -22.21 13.73 -7.30
CA TYR A 233 -22.03 15.02 -6.59
C TYR A 233 -22.70 15.02 -5.23
N LEU A 234 -23.94 14.50 -5.12
CA LEU A 234 -24.65 14.37 -3.86
C LEU A 234 -23.93 13.43 -2.89
N PHE A 235 -23.36 12.33 -3.40
CA PHE A 235 -22.60 11.39 -2.59
C PHE A 235 -21.33 12.03 -2.03
N ILE A 236 -20.55 12.75 -2.87
CA ILE A 236 -19.36 13.49 -2.43
C ILE A 236 -19.73 14.57 -1.40
N ILE A 237 -20.84 15.27 -1.57
CA ILE A 237 -21.34 16.23 -0.55
C ILE A 237 -21.54 15.53 0.80
N GLY A 238 -22.14 14.34 0.80
CA GLY A 238 -22.31 13.53 2.01
C GLY A 238 -20.96 13.14 2.65
N GLN A 239 -20.00 12.70 1.85
CA GLN A 239 -18.65 12.35 2.34
C GLN A 239 -17.92 13.58 2.93
N LEU A 240 -17.99 14.74 2.27
CA LEU A 240 -17.38 15.97 2.77
C LEU A 240 -18.03 16.45 4.08
N PHE A 241 -19.37 16.32 4.22
CA PHE A 241 -20.02 16.60 5.50
C PHE A 241 -19.61 15.62 6.60
N ASN A 242 -19.41 14.33 6.28
CA ASN A 242 -18.86 13.36 7.23
C ASN A 242 -17.44 13.73 7.66
N GLN A 243 -16.59 14.18 6.73
CA GLN A 243 -15.25 14.66 7.04
C GLN A 243 -15.26 15.86 8.01
N LEU A 244 -16.26 16.75 7.89
CA LEU A 244 -16.47 17.89 8.79
C LEU A 244 -17.18 17.52 10.10
N GLY A 245 -17.58 16.26 10.30
CA GLY A 245 -18.30 15.80 11.49
C GLY A 245 -19.81 16.14 11.50
N HIS A 246 -20.36 16.67 10.41
CA HIS A 246 -21.77 17.07 10.29
C HIS A 246 -22.64 15.90 9.81
N LYS A 247 -22.85 14.89 10.67
CA LYS A 247 -23.55 13.64 10.34
C LYS A 247 -24.98 13.86 9.82
N ASP A 248 -25.74 14.78 10.38
CA ASP A 248 -27.13 15.06 9.93
C ASP A 248 -27.17 15.64 8.51
N SER A 249 -26.25 16.57 8.21
CA SER A 249 -26.12 17.14 6.85
C SER A 249 -25.63 16.10 5.85
N ALA A 250 -24.75 15.19 6.26
CA ALA A 250 -24.30 14.07 5.45
C ALA A 250 -25.46 13.13 5.14
N ASN A 251 -26.25 12.73 6.16
CA ASN A 251 -27.40 11.85 6.00
C ASN A 251 -28.45 12.47 5.08
N TYR A 252 -28.72 13.77 5.20
CA TYR A 252 -29.61 14.48 4.28
C TYR A 252 -29.10 14.45 2.81
N ALA A 253 -27.80 14.55 2.60
CA ALA A 253 -27.23 14.41 1.25
C ALA A 253 -27.37 12.98 0.73
N PHE A 254 -27.12 11.97 1.57
CA PHE A 254 -27.29 10.56 1.23
C PHE A 254 -28.76 10.21 0.95
N ASP A 255 -29.73 10.78 1.68
CA ASP A 255 -31.17 10.61 1.38
C ASP A 255 -31.53 11.11 -0.01
N LYS A 256 -30.94 12.21 -0.46
CA LYS A 256 -31.12 12.70 -1.84
C LYS A 256 -30.51 11.75 -2.88
N VAL A 257 -29.37 11.09 -2.57
CA VAL A 257 -28.80 10.04 -3.45
C VAL A 257 -29.78 8.87 -3.55
N ILE A 258 -30.31 8.40 -2.42
CA ILE A 258 -31.26 7.29 -2.32
C ILE A 258 -32.55 7.63 -3.11
N ALA A 259 -33.05 8.86 -2.97
CA ALA A 259 -34.25 9.32 -3.67
C ALA A 259 -34.11 9.36 -5.21
N LEU A 260 -32.90 9.39 -5.76
CA LEU A 260 -32.66 9.26 -7.21
C LEU A 260 -33.04 7.87 -7.73
N ASN A 261 -32.97 6.85 -6.88
CA ASN A 261 -33.32 5.47 -7.21
C ASN A 261 -32.67 5.02 -8.55
N ARG A 262 -33.45 4.50 -9.48
CA ARG A 262 -32.95 4.00 -10.80
C ARG A 262 -32.46 5.09 -11.76
N LYS A 263 -32.60 6.38 -11.41
CA LYS A 263 -32.08 7.50 -12.21
C LYS A 263 -30.55 7.66 -12.09
N SER A 264 -29.94 7.09 -11.07
CA SER A 264 -28.49 7.09 -10.83
C SER A 264 -27.98 5.66 -10.67
N PRO A 265 -26.69 5.39 -10.95
CA PRO A 265 -26.11 4.08 -10.70
C PRO A 265 -26.36 3.60 -9.28
N ARG A 266 -26.83 2.35 -9.14
CA ARG A 266 -27.25 1.76 -7.86
C ARG A 266 -26.12 1.75 -6.82
N VAL A 267 -24.88 1.66 -7.27
CA VAL A 267 -23.70 1.68 -6.40
C VAL A 267 -23.66 2.90 -5.47
N TYR A 268 -24.08 4.09 -5.94
CA TYR A 268 -24.15 5.28 -5.08
C TYR A 268 -25.25 5.15 -4.04
N MET A 269 -26.41 4.59 -4.42
CA MET A 269 -27.53 4.36 -3.51
C MET A 269 -27.14 3.40 -2.39
N ILE A 270 -26.53 2.26 -2.74
CA ILE A 270 -26.09 1.29 -1.73
C ILE A 270 -25.05 1.90 -0.79
N ASN A 271 -23.99 2.53 -1.31
CA ASN A 271 -23.02 3.17 -0.44
C ASN A 271 -23.61 4.32 0.39
N ALA A 272 -24.66 5.02 -0.09
CA ALA A 272 -25.38 6.02 0.69
C ALA A 272 -26.12 5.38 1.88
N HIS A 273 -26.79 4.23 1.67
CA HIS A 273 -27.41 3.46 2.76
C HIS A 273 -26.35 3.04 3.80
N LEU A 274 -25.21 2.49 3.36
CA LEU A 274 -24.14 2.04 4.24
C LEU A 274 -23.51 3.21 5.04
N GLN A 275 -23.30 4.37 4.39
CA GLN A 275 -22.80 5.55 5.08
C GLN A 275 -23.79 6.09 6.14
N LYS A 276 -25.10 6.04 5.88
CA LYS A 276 -26.12 6.39 6.88
C LYS A 276 -26.10 5.44 8.08
N ILE A 277 -25.96 4.14 7.84
CA ILE A 277 -25.83 3.15 8.91
C ILE A 277 -24.61 3.46 9.78
N ARG A 278 -23.47 3.73 9.18
CA ARG A 278 -22.21 4.10 9.89
C ARG A 278 -22.34 5.41 10.67
N ASN A 279 -23.15 6.35 10.20
CA ASN A 279 -23.40 7.62 10.90
C ASN A 279 -24.35 7.46 12.09
N THR A 280 -25.17 6.40 12.11
CA THR A 280 -26.17 6.13 13.15
C THR A 280 -25.48 5.51 14.37
N GLU A 281 -25.68 6.09 15.53
CA GLU A 281 -25.27 5.49 16.79
C GLU A 281 -26.26 4.37 17.17
N ILE A 282 -25.74 3.19 17.44
CA ILE A 282 -26.54 2.02 17.79
C ILE A 282 -26.94 2.16 19.27
N THR A 283 -28.25 2.13 19.54
CA THR A 283 -28.83 2.19 20.87
C THR A 283 -29.91 1.11 21.00
N ASP A 284 -30.25 0.72 22.21
CA ASP A 284 -31.33 -0.26 22.45
C ASP A 284 -32.66 0.15 21.80
N ALA A 285 -32.90 1.47 21.67
CA ALA A 285 -34.18 1.99 21.12
C ALA A 285 -34.26 1.84 19.59
N ASN A 286 -33.15 1.84 18.86
CA ASN A 286 -33.13 1.78 17.38
C ASN A 286 -32.55 0.48 16.82
N ARG A 287 -32.16 -0.45 17.67
CA ARG A 287 -31.50 -1.70 17.29
C ARG A 287 -32.35 -2.56 16.35
N GLU A 288 -33.63 -2.77 16.71
CA GLU A 288 -34.55 -3.58 15.89
C GLU A 288 -34.83 -2.92 14.53
N GLU A 289 -35.05 -1.60 14.50
CA GLU A 289 -35.28 -0.86 13.26
C GLU A 289 -34.06 -0.91 12.34
N LEU A 290 -32.85 -0.80 12.92
CA LEU A 290 -31.62 -0.86 12.15
C LEU A 290 -31.34 -2.27 11.60
N LEU A 291 -31.66 -3.32 12.37
CA LEU A 291 -31.56 -4.70 11.93
C LEU A 291 -32.56 -5.01 10.80
N GLU A 292 -33.80 -4.56 10.91
CA GLU A 292 -34.79 -4.68 9.84
C GLU A 292 -34.33 -3.97 8.57
N TYR A 293 -33.78 -2.77 8.71
CA TYR A 293 -33.24 -2.00 7.59
C TYR A 293 -32.09 -2.70 6.89
N LEU A 294 -31.14 -3.30 7.65
CA LEU A 294 -30.04 -4.10 7.12
C LEU A 294 -30.54 -5.36 6.42
N THR A 295 -31.53 -6.03 6.99
CA THR A 295 -32.18 -7.23 6.42
C THR A 295 -32.86 -6.91 5.09
N ASP A 296 -33.60 -5.81 5.00
CA ASP A 296 -34.20 -5.33 3.76
C ASP A 296 -33.15 -5.07 2.66
N LEU A 297 -31.99 -4.54 3.03
CA LEU A 297 -30.90 -4.36 2.09
C LEU A 297 -30.30 -5.69 1.62
N GLU A 298 -30.16 -6.68 2.50
CA GLU A 298 -29.67 -8.03 2.19
C GLU A 298 -30.64 -8.80 1.27
N GLU A 299 -31.93 -8.80 1.58
CA GLU A 299 -32.95 -9.56 0.86
C GLU A 299 -33.28 -9.00 -0.53
N ASN A 300 -32.99 -7.72 -0.76
CA ASN A 300 -33.32 -7.07 -2.03
C ASN A 300 -32.46 -7.64 -3.17
N ARG A 301 -33.10 -8.32 -4.11
CA ARG A 301 -32.43 -8.98 -5.25
C ARG A 301 -31.57 -8.05 -6.11
N GLU A 302 -31.93 -6.75 -6.18
CA GLU A 302 -31.14 -5.78 -6.94
C GLU A 302 -29.82 -5.43 -6.24
N ASN A 303 -29.66 -5.79 -4.96
CA ASN A 303 -28.45 -5.54 -4.18
C ASN A 303 -27.42 -6.68 -4.25
N ARG A 304 -27.73 -7.80 -4.92
CA ARG A 304 -26.82 -8.96 -5.02
C ARG A 304 -25.38 -8.62 -5.42
N PRO A 305 -25.11 -7.67 -6.36
CA PRO A 305 -23.74 -7.29 -6.70
C PRO A 305 -22.98 -6.55 -5.58
N PHE A 306 -23.66 -6.18 -4.50
CA PHE A 306 -23.11 -5.38 -3.38
C PHE A 306 -23.25 -6.07 -2.03
N LEU A 307 -23.56 -7.37 -2.02
CA LEU A 307 -23.75 -8.15 -0.79
C LEU A 307 -22.46 -8.22 0.04
N ASP A 308 -21.32 -8.19 -0.60
CA ASP A 308 -20.02 -8.11 0.07
C ASP A 308 -19.94 -6.94 1.07
N LYS A 309 -20.37 -5.75 0.63
CA LYS A 309 -20.38 -4.53 1.45
C LYS A 309 -21.50 -4.56 2.49
N ILE A 310 -22.68 -5.06 2.12
CA ILE A 310 -23.84 -5.16 3.02
C ILE A 310 -23.51 -6.15 4.16
N TYR A 311 -22.95 -7.32 3.85
CA TYR A 311 -22.55 -8.30 4.87
C TYR A 311 -21.52 -7.75 5.85
N ARG A 312 -20.59 -6.93 5.40
CA ARG A 312 -19.66 -6.25 6.30
C ARG A 312 -20.38 -5.34 7.30
N GLU A 313 -21.36 -4.53 6.85
CA GLU A 313 -22.10 -3.65 7.76
C GLU A 313 -22.99 -4.45 8.73
N VAL A 314 -23.59 -5.56 8.27
CA VAL A 314 -24.31 -6.50 9.15
C VAL A 314 -23.36 -7.10 10.18
N ALA A 315 -22.16 -7.51 9.77
CA ALA A 315 -21.14 -8.02 10.69
C ALA A 315 -20.74 -6.98 11.74
N GLN A 316 -20.52 -5.72 11.34
CA GLN A 316 -20.20 -4.65 12.27
C GLN A 316 -21.35 -4.33 13.24
N PHE A 317 -22.60 -4.42 12.75
CA PHE A 317 -23.78 -4.27 13.60
C PHE A 317 -23.83 -5.37 14.68
N HIS A 318 -23.64 -6.64 14.32
CA HIS A 318 -23.62 -7.73 15.28
C HIS A 318 -22.45 -7.61 16.26
N LEU A 319 -21.26 -7.23 15.78
CA LEU A 319 -20.09 -7.03 16.65
C LEU A 319 -20.34 -5.91 17.68
N ALA A 320 -20.93 -4.80 17.26
CA ALA A 320 -21.29 -3.69 18.16
C ALA A 320 -22.39 -4.06 19.20
N ASN A 321 -23.11 -5.16 18.97
CA ASN A 321 -24.12 -5.69 19.89
C ASN A 321 -23.61 -6.94 20.67
N GLU A 322 -22.30 -7.22 20.65
CA GLU A 322 -21.68 -8.37 21.34
C GLU A 322 -22.22 -9.73 20.86
N GLU A 323 -22.67 -9.80 19.60
CA GLU A 323 -23.17 -11.01 18.94
C GLU A 323 -22.09 -11.62 18.04
N ASP A 324 -20.93 -11.99 18.62
CA ASP A 324 -19.70 -12.32 17.94
C ASP A 324 -19.83 -13.46 16.93
N SER A 325 -20.56 -14.53 17.27
CA SER A 325 -20.77 -15.66 16.35
C SER A 325 -21.47 -15.26 15.05
N LEU A 326 -22.45 -14.35 15.13
CA LEU A 326 -23.12 -13.80 13.95
C LEU A 326 -22.19 -12.85 13.20
N ALA A 327 -21.46 -11.98 13.90
CA ALA A 327 -20.50 -11.07 13.30
C ALA A 327 -19.45 -11.83 12.46
N LEU A 328 -18.82 -12.86 13.02
CA LEU A 328 -17.86 -13.72 12.32
C LEU A 328 -18.47 -14.41 11.09
N THR A 329 -19.70 -14.90 11.24
CA THR A 329 -20.44 -15.51 10.12
C THR A 329 -20.65 -14.54 8.97
N TYR A 330 -21.01 -13.29 9.25
CA TYR A 330 -21.25 -12.27 8.23
C TYR A 330 -19.96 -11.71 7.63
N TYR A 331 -18.87 -11.57 8.40
CA TYR A 331 -17.55 -11.26 7.82
C TYR A 331 -17.11 -12.35 6.81
N ASN A 332 -17.28 -13.62 7.17
CA ASN A 332 -16.98 -14.73 6.26
C ASN A 332 -17.91 -14.75 5.03
N LYS A 333 -19.21 -14.43 5.17
CA LYS A 333 -20.08 -14.24 4.02
C LYS A 333 -19.60 -13.11 3.11
N SER A 334 -19.17 -11.97 3.67
CA SER A 334 -18.62 -10.84 2.91
C SER A 334 -17.39 -11.27 2.11
N LEU A 335 -16.41 -11.93 2.74
CA LEU A 335 -15.19 -12.42 2.11
C LEU A 335 -15.44 -13.43 0.97
N ARG A 336 -16.47 -14.28 1.10
CA ARG A 336 -16.82 -15.29 0.07
C ARG A 336 -17.49 -14.68 -1.16
N VAL A 337 -18.21 -13.57 -1.02
CA VAL A 337 -18.96 -12.94 -2.10
C VAL A 337 -18.12 -11.90 -2.86
N THR A 338 -17.08 -11.37 -2.22
CA THR A 338 -16.29 -10.29 -2.81
C THR A 338 -15.71 -10.68 -4.18
N GLN A 339 -15.84 -9.78 -5.14
CA GLN A 339 -15.33 -9.93 -6.50
C GLN A 339 -13.96 -9.28 -6.70
N GLY A 340 -13.09 -9.38 -5.67
CA GLY A 340 -11.72 -8.89 -5.75
C GLY A 340 -11.52 -7.42 -5.32
N GLU A 341 -12.42 -6.85 -4.54
CA GLU A 341 -12.21 -5.53 -3.95
C GLU A 341 -11.21 -5.63 -2.79
N ARG A 342 -9.92 -5.49 -3.10
CA ARG A 342 -8.80 -5.70 -2.17
C ARG A 342 -8.96 -4.87 -0.88
N LYS A 343 -9.41 -3.63 -0.98
CA LYS A 343 -9.59 -2.75 0.20
C LYS A 343 -10.68 -3.25 1.15
N LEU A 344 -11.80 -3.74 0.62
CA LEU A 344 -12.85 -4.35 1.43
C LEU A 344 -12.37 -5.62 2.13
N ASN A 345 -11.62 -6.48 1.40
CA ASN A 345 -11.01 -7.66 1.98
C ASN A 345 -10.04 -7.30 3.11
N ALA A 346 -9.15 -6.33 2.87
CA ALA A 346 -8.23 -5.85 3.90
C ALA A 346 -8.96 -5.38 5.16
N LEU A 347 -10.07 -4.65 5.00
CA LEU A 347 -10.87 -4.18 6.12
C LEU A 347 -11.58 -5.33 6.87
N ASN A 348 -12.08 -6.35 6.15
CA ASN A 348 -12.70 -7.52 6.77
C ASN A 348 -11.66 -8.35 7.53
N TYR A 349 -10.51 -8.66 6.90
CA TYR A 349 -9.43 -9.38 7.55
C TYR A 349 -8.88 -8.63 8.76
N GLN A 350 -8.75 -7.30 8.66
CA GLN A 350 -8.33 -6.48 9.80
C GLN A 350 -9.34 -6.56 10.96
N SER A 351 -10.65 -6.47 10.69
CA SER A 351 -11.66 -6.57 11.75
C SER A 351 -11.64 -7.94 12.43
N LEU A 352 -11.45 -9.01 11.65
CA LEU A 352 -11.28 -10.36 12.19
C LEU A 352 -9.97 -10.49 12.99
N ALA A 353 -8.88 -9.91 12.50
CA ALA A 353 -7.59 -9.92 13.18
C ALA A 353 -7.67 -9.19 14.54
N ASP A 354 -8.26 -7.98 14.53
CA ASP A 354 -8.43 -7.19 15.75
C ASP A 354 -9.35 -7.95 16.77
N TYR A 355 -10.43 -8.57 16.31
CA TYR A 355 -11.31 -9.39 17.16
C TYR A 355 -10.55 -10.57 17.80
N TYR A 356 -9.83 -11.38 17.01
CA TYR A 356 -9.08 -12.50 17.56
C TYR A 356 -7.87 -12.06 18.40
N PHE A 357 -7.37 -10.86 18.17
CA PHE A 357 -6.34 -10.27 19.01
C PHE A 357 -6.89 -9.93 20.41
N ASP A 358 -8.09 -9.34 20.48
CA ASP A 358 -8.77 -8.97 21.72
C ASP A 358 -9.22 -10.21 22.52
N GLU A 359 -9.45 -11.36 21.83
CA GLU A 359 -9.75 -12.68 22.43
C GLU A 359 -8.48 -13.48 22.79
N ASP A 360 -7.28 -12.86 22.81
CA ASP A 360 -6.00 -13.50 23.09
C ASP A 360 -5.63 -14.68 22.14
N ALA A 361 -6.33 -14.83 21.04
CA ALA A 361 -6.09 -15.84 20.02
C ALA A 361 -5.03 -15.38 19.00
N TYR A 362 -3.83 -15.08 19.47
CA TYR A 362 -2.76 -14.39 18.73
C TYR A 362 -2.34 -15.09 17.43
N LYS A 363 -2.34 -16.42 17.40
CA LYS A 363 -2.00 -17.19 16.20
C LYS A 363 -3.00 -16.96 15.07
N THR A 364 -4.29 -16.98 15.41
CA THR A 364 -5.38 -16.69 14.46
C THR A 364 -5.36 -15.22 14.05
N ALA A 365 -5.16 -14.30 15.00
CA ALA A 365 -5.00 -12.88 14.73
C ALA A 365 -3.84 -12.61 13.77
N GLY A 366 -2.68 -13.26 13.96
CA GLY A 366 -1.53 -13.14 13.08
C GLY A 366 -1.83 -13.57 11.64
N ALA A 367 -2.53 -14.69 11.45
CA ALA A 367 -2.93 -15.17 10.13
C ALA A 367 -3.87 -14.18 9.40
N TYR A 368 -4.78 -13.54 10.14
CA TYR A 368 -5.66 -12.51 9.58
C TYR A 368 -4.94 -11.18 9.31
N TYR A 369 -3.95 -10.78 10.13
CA TYR A 369 -3.11 -9.61 9.83
C TYR A 369 -2.24 -9.83 8.58
N ASP A 370 -1.68 -11.03 8.37
CA ASP A 370 -0.97 -11.38 7.13
C ASP A 370 -1.90 -11.28 5.92
N SER A 371 -3.12 -11.84 6.02
CA SER A 371 -4.15 -11.70 5.00
C SER A 371 -4.54 -10.23 4.74
N THR A 372 -4.52 -9.39 5.78
CA THR A 372 -4.75 -7.94 5.66
C THR A 372 -3.64 -7.29 4.84
N LEU A 373 -2.37 -7.58 5.15
CA LEU A 373 -1.21 -7.02 4.45
C LEU A 373 -1.19 -7.38 2.97
N THR A 374 -1.54 -8.64 2.63
CA THR A 374 -1.63 -9.09 1.23
C THR A 374 -2.63 -8.27 0.41
N ASN A 375 -3.64 -7.69 1.06
CA ASN A 375 -4.70 -6.91 0.41
C ASN A 375 -4.48 -5.38 0.49
N LEU A 376 -3.49 -4.91 1.26
CA LEU A 376 -3.11 -3.49 1.33
C LEU A 376 -2.02 -3.13 0.31
N ALA A 377 -2.00 -1.88 -0.10
CA ALA A 377 -0.90 -1.35 -0.90
C ALA A 377 0.36 -1.21 -0.03
N GLU A 378 1.48 -1.70 -0.54
CA GLU A 378 2.80 -1.56 0.09
C GLU A 378 3.14 -0.07 0.30
N ASN A 379 3.97 0.21 1.31
CA ASN A 379 4.46 1.55 1.66
C ASN A 379 3.39 2.56 2.17
N THR A 380 2.14 2.14 2.37
CA THR A 380 1.15 2.99 3.05
C THR A 380 1.37 3.00 4.57
N ARG A 381 0.95 4.07 5.24
CA ARG A 381 0.98 4.14 6.71
C ARG A 381 0.23 2.97 7.33
N LYS A 382 -0.96 2.66 6.80
CA LYS A 382 -1.79 1.55 7.31
C LYS A 382 -1.09 0.20 7.14
N HIS A 383 -0.41 -0.04 6.01
CA HIS A 383 0.38 -1.26 5.81
C HIS A 383 1.50 -1.37 6.86
N ARG A 384 2.22 -0.28 7.13
CA ARG A 384 3.28 -0.27 8.17
C ARG A 384 2.72 -0.54 9.56
N ASP A 385 1.59 0.07 9.93
CA ASP A 385 0.96 -0.12 11.24
C ASP A 385 0.52 -1.58 11.44
N ILE A 386 -0.08 -2.20 10.44
CA ILE A 386 -0.49 -3.61 10.48
C ILE A 386 0.73 -4.54 10.47
N LYS A 387 1.75 -4.24 9.67
CA LYS A 387 3.00 -5.02 9.66
C LYS A 387 3.66 -5.00 11.04
N LYS A 388 3.71 -3.84 11.69
CA LYS A 388 4.21 -3.74 13.07
C LYS A 388 3.41 -4.62 14.04
N LYS A 389 2.08 -4.62 13.94
CA LYS A 389 1.24 -5.51 14.77
C LYS A 389 1.60 -6.97 14.52
N LEU A 390 1.74 -7.38 13.26
CA LEU A 390 2.09 -8.74 12.87
C LEU A 390 3.50 -9.13 13.37
N ASP A 391 4.51 -8.28 13.14
CA ASP A 391 5.88 -8.52 13.59
C ASP A 391 5.93 -8.68 15.12
N ASN A 392 5.15 -7.89 15.85
CA ASN A 392 5.03 -8.04 17.31
C ASN A 392 4.33 -9.33 17.72
N LEU A 393 3.33 -9.77 16.94
CA LEU A 393 2.62 -11.03 17.18
C LEU A 393 3.47 -12.25 16.86
N GLU A 394 4.34 -12.22 15.87
CA GLU A 394 5.26 -13.33 15.59
C GLU A 394 6.13 -13.65 16.80
N ASP A 395 6.67 -12.62 17.45
CA ASP A 395 7.42 -12.78 18.69
C ASP A 395 6.55 -13.38 19.81
N VAL A 396 5.31 -12.90 19.98
CA VAL A 396 4.37 -13.41 20.99
C VAL A 396 4.02 -14.87 20.70
N ILE A 397 3.62 -15.19 19.47
CA ILE A 397 3.27 -16.56 19.07
C ILE A 397 4.45 -17.50 19.33
N LYS A 398 5.65 -17.09 18.93
CA LYS A 398 6.87 -17.89 19.17
C LYS A 398 7.08 -18.22 20.65
N TYR A 399 7.01 -17.20 21.52
CA TYR A 399 7.26 -17.42 22.93
C TYR A 399 6.07 -18.08 23.65
N GLU A 400 4.82 -17.82 23.23
CA GLU A 400 3.64 -18.55 23.75
C GLU A 400 3.67 -20.02 23.32
N ASP A 401 4.05 -20.33 22.07
CA ASP A 401 4.24 -21.72 21.62
C ASP A 401 5.32 -22.43 22.44
N ILE A 402 6.44 -21.76 22.75
CA ILE A 402 7.50 -22.30 23.62
C ILE A 402 6.94 -22.55 25.02
N VAL A 403 6.21 -21.60 25.61
CA VAL A 403 5.62 -21.76 26.94
C VAL A 403 4.64 -22.91 26.95
N GLN A 404 3.72 -22.96 25.96
CA GLN A 404 2.71 -24.01 25.87
C GLN A 404 3.34 -25.40 25.72
N TYR A 405 4.31 -25.53 24.81
CA TYR A 405 5.03 -26.78 24.58
C TYR A 405 5.79 -27.22 25.83
N THR A 406 6.60 -26.34 26.41
CA THR A 406 7.42 -26.67 27.58
C THR A 406 6.55 -26.98 28.82
N ASP A 407 5.47 -26.23 29.02
CA ASP A 407 4.49 -26.51 30.10
C ASP A 407 3.84 -27.89 29.93
N SER A 408 3.42 -28.24 28.73
CA SER A 408 2.82 -29.55 28.46
C SER A 408 3.79 -30.67 28.76
N VAL A 409 5.04 -30.59 28.30
CA VAL A 409 6.07 -31.60 28.53
C VAL A 409 6.42 -31.70 30.01
N ILE A 410 6.64 -30.58 30.70
CA ILE A 410 7.00 -30.54 32.13
C ILE A 410 5.85 -31.09 32.98
N THR A 411 4.62 -30.71 32.71
CA THR A 411 3.43 -31.17 33.42
C THR A 411 3.31 -32.71 33.33
N VAL A 412 3.41 -33.23 32.11
CA VAL A 412 3.34 -34.67 31.86
C VAL A 412 4.53 -35.41 32.49
N TYR A 413 5.73 -34.82 32.45
CA TYR A 413 6.91 -35.39 33.10
C TYR A 413 6.74 -35.52 34.63
N GLN A 414 6.10 -34.52 35.27
CA GLN A 414 5.87 -34.51 36.72
C GLN A 414 4.75 -35.44 37.17
N MET A 415 3.87 -35.91 36.25
CA MET A 415 2.80 -36.84 36.60
C MET A 415 3.35 -38.23 37.01
N PRO A 416 2.77 -38.91 38.01
CA PRO A 416 3.01 -40.33 38.25
C PRO A 416 2.70 -41.17 36.98
N GLU A 417 3.40 -42.27 36.78
CA GLU A 417 3.28 -43.14 35.61
C GLU A 417 1.83 -43.56 35.28
N ALA A 418 1.05 -43.87 36.32
CA ALA A 418 -0.35 -44.25 36.17
C ALA A 418 -1.24 -43.10 35.68
N GLU A 419 -1.01 -41.87 36.18
CA GLU A 419 -1.74 -40.67 35.76
C GLU A 419 -1.35 -40.26 34.34
N ARG A 420 -0.07 -40.39 34.00
CA ARG A 420 0.47 -40.10 32.68
C ARG A 420 -0.16 -40.98 31.59
N LYS A 421 -0.33 -42.27 31.92
CA LYS A 421 -1.00 -43.23 31.03
C LYS A 421 -2.47 -42.87 30.84
N ALA A 422 -3.19 -42.57 31.93
CA ALA A 422 -4.59 -42.15 31.88
C ALA A 422 -4.78 -40.86 31.06
N TYR A 423 -3.87 -39.91 31.22
CA TYR A 423 -3.88 -38.66 30.45
C TYR A 423 -3.83 -38.91 28.94
N PHE A 424 -2.92 -39.77 28.48
CA PHE A 424 -2.84 -40.07 27.04
C PHE A 424 -3.98 -40.96 26.54
N GLU A 425 -4.55 -41.82 27.41
CA GLU A 425 -5.76 -42.57 27.05
C GLU A 425 -6.96 -41.64 26.82
N GLU A 426 -7.12 -40.61 27.66
CA GLU A 426 -8.16 -39.58 27.49
C GLU A 426 -7.91 -38.72 26.26
N TYR A 427 -6.66 -38.27 26.03
CA TYR A 427 -6.28 -37.50 24.84
C TYR A 427 -6.57 -38.28 23.55
N ILE A 428 -6.25 -39.56 23.48
CA ILE A 428 -6.53 -40.43 22.32
C ILE A 428 -8.05 -40.64 22.16
N ALA A 429 -8.81 -40.75 23.23
CA ALA A 429 -10.24 -40.88 23.19
C ALA A 429 -10.87 -39.61 22.59
N GLU A 430 -10.37 -38.46 22.97
CA GLU A 430 -10.83 -37.19 22.41
C GLU A 430 -10.44 -37.01 20.91
N LEU A 431 -9.23 -37.39 20.51
CA LEU A 431 -8.83 -37.43 19.10
C LEU A 431 -9.75 -38.31 18.24
N LYS A 432 -10.15 -39.49 18.79
CA LYS A 432 -11.10 -40.39 18.10
C LYS A 432 -12.48 -39.73 17.98
N ARG A 433 -12.96 -39.11 19.05
CA ARG A 433 -14.27 -38.43 19.05
C ARG A 433 -14.30 -37.33 17.99
N ILE A 434 -13.23 -36.50 17.92
CA ILE A 434 -13.13 -35.42 16.93
C ILE A 434 -13.09 -36.02 15.49
N ALA A 435 -12.33 -37.07 15.24
CA ALA A 435 -12.26 -37.73 13.95
C ALA A 435 -13.62 -38.31 13.54
N GLU A 436 -14.37 -38.95 14.46
CA GLU A 436 -15.72 -39.46 14.22
C GLU A 436 -16.73 -38.35 13.94
N GLU A 437 -16.64 -37.21 14.64
CA GLU A 437 -17.49 -36.05 14.36
C GLU A 437 -17.21 -35.42 12.98
N GLU A 438 -15.94 -35.32 12.57
CA GLU A 438 -15.58 -34.85 11.26
C GLU A 438 -16.07 -35.76 10.13
N GLU A 439 -15.95 -37.10 10.33
CA GLU A 439 -16.52 -38.06 9.39
C GLU A 439 -18.03 -37.99 9.34
N ALA A 440 -18.72 -37.86 10.47
CA ALA A 440 -20.18 -37.69 10.54
C ALA A 440 -20.60 -36.38 9.84
N LYS A 441 -19.86 -35.27 10.02
CA LYS A 441 -20.10 -34.00 9.30
C LYS A 441 -19.86 -34.13 7.79
N LYS A 442 -18.87 -34.88 7.36
CA LYS A 442 -18.61 -35.20 5.95
C LYS A 442 -19.72 -36.07 5.34
N GLN A 443 -20.19 -37.10 6.08
CA GLN A 443 -21.30 -37.96 5.66
C GLN A 443 -22.63 -37.19 5.60
N ALA A 444 -22.94 -36.36 6.60
CA ALA A 444 -24.14 -35.54 6.60
C ALA A 444 -24.16 -34.53 5.44
N LYS A 445 -23.00 -33.91 5.11
CA LYS A 445 -22.86 -33.06 3.91
C LYS A 445 -23.05 -33.84 2.59
N ALA A 446 -22.55 -35.08 2.53
CA ALA A 446 -22.76 -35.95 1.38
C ALA A 446 -24.22 -36.39 1.24
N GLU A 447 -24.89 -36.73 2.34
CA GLU A 447 -26.32 -37.11 2.36
C GLU A 447 -27.26 -35.95 2.05
N ALA A 448 -26.97 -34.72 2.57
CA ALA A 448 -27.66 -33.50 2.21
C ALA A 448 -27.53 -33.18 0.71
N GLY A 449 -26.33 -33.39 0.14
CA GLY A 449 -26.12 -33.32 -1.31
C GLY A 449 -26.95 -34.36 -2.07
N PHE A 450 -27.03 -35.60 -1.59
CA PHE A 450 -27.88 -36.65 -2.21
C PHE A 450 -29.38 -36.40 -2.02
N ALA A 451 -29.83 -35.90 -0.88
CA ALA A 451 -31.25 -35.57 -0.63
C ALA A 451 -31.74 -34.40 -1.51
N MET A 452 -30.90 -33.43 -1.80
CA MET A 452 -31.19 -32.38 -2.78
C MET A 452 -31.37 -32.93 -4.19
N PHE A 453 -30.64 -34.03 -4.55
CA PHE A 453 -30.77 -34.73 -5.82
C PHE A 453 -31.99 -35.69 -5.88
N ALA A 454 -32.42 -36.22 -4.74
CA ALA A 454 -33.55 -37.16 -4.66
C ALA A 454 -34.93 -36.51 -4.74
N ASN A 455 -35.08 -35.29 -4.24
CA ASN A 455 -36.35 -34.52 -4.24
C ASN A 455 -36.69 -33.88 -5.59
N SER A 456 -35.90 -34.05 -6.64
CA SER A 456 -36.23 -33.57 -8.00
C SER A 456 -36.93 -34.58 -8.90
N LYS A 457 -37.42 -35.71 -8.36
CA LYS A 457 -38.25 -36.68 -9.10
C LYS A 457 -39.75 -36.36 -8.98
N GLY A 458 -40.20 -35.42 -9.80
CA GLY A 458 -41.62 -35.19 -9.96
C GLY A 458 -41.94 -34.06 -10.94
N GLY A 459 -41.92 -34.36 -12.24
CA GLY A 459 -42.46 -33.46 -13.27
C GLY A 459 -41.86 -33.62 -14.65
N LYS A 460 -42.65 -34.22 -15.52
CA LYS A 460 -42.64 -34.34 -17.00
C LYS A 460 -41.48 -33.65 -17.76
N GLU A 461 -40.87 -34.49 -18.66
CA GLU A 461 -40.10 -34.15 -19.85
C GLU A 461 -40.09 -32.66 -20.23
N ASN A 462 -38.98 -32.01 -19.91
CA ASN A 462 -38.49 -30.87 -20.65
C ASN A 462 -36.98 -31.08 -20.84
N LYS A 463 -36.58 -31.41 -22.10
CA LYS A 463 -35.20 -31.45 -22.51
C LYS A 463 -34.58 -30.08 -22.39
N GLY A 464 -34.21 -29.71 -21.15
CA GLY A 464 -33.56 -28.47 -20.84
C GLY A 464 -32.16 -28.42 -21.41
N LYS A 465 -31.76 -27.26 -21.99
CA LYS A 465 -30.47 -26.98 -22.60
C LYS A 465 -29.29 -26.96 -21.60
N PHE A 466 -29.52 -27.21 -20.30
CA PHE A 466 -28.46 -27.16 -19.28
C PHE A 466 -27.85 -28.55 -19.06
N TYR A 467 -26.52 -28.63 -19.13
CA TYR A 467 -25.73 -29.86 -19.07
C TYR A 467 -25.91 -30.66 -17.76
N PHE A 468 -26.31 -30.05 -16.66
CA PHE A 468 -26.60 -30.72 -15.37
C PHE A 468 -27.76 -31.73 -15.44
N TYR A 469 -28.67 -31.55 -16.39
CA TYR A 469 -29.80 -32.46 -16.56
C TYR A 469 -29.53 -33.60 -17.58
N ASN A 470 -28.33 -33.62 -18.16
CA ASN A 470 -27.91 -34.63 -19.11
C ASN A 470 -26.86 -35.54 -18.48
N ILE A 471 -27.28 -36.73 -18.03
CA ILE A 471 -26.45 -37.75 -17.35
C ILE A 471 -25.26 -38.18 -18.23
N THR A 472 -25.42 -38.19 -19.54
CA THR A 472 -24.38 -38.55 -20.50
C THR A 472 -23.31 -37.47 -20.58
N SER A 473 -23.67 -36.19 -20.63
CA SER A 473 -22.73 -35.05 -20.62
C SER A 473 -22.01 -34.94 -19.28
N LEU A 474 -22.65 -35.28 -18.17
CA LEU A 474 -22.04 -35.29 -16.83
C LEU A 474 -20.96 -36.40 -16.72
N GLY A 475 -21.22 -37.58 -17.32
CA GLY A 475 -20.25 -38.67 -17.39
C GLY A 475 -19.01 -38.32 -18.21
N TYR A 476 -19.20 -37.70 -19.37
CA TYR A 476 -18.09 -37.16 -20.16
C TYR A 476 -17.29 -36.07 -19.45
N GLY A 477 -17.98 -35.16 -18.79
CA GLY A 477 -17.35 -34.10 -18.02
C GLY A 477 -16.51 -34.62 -16.84
N LYS A 478 -16.96 -35.65 -16.14
CA LYS A 478 -16.19 -36.32 -15.08
C LYS A 478 -14.94 -37.02 -15.62
N ASN A 479 -15.05 -37.69 -16.79
CA ASN A 479 -13.90 -38.34 -17.41
C ASN A 479 -12.89 -37.32 -17.94
N ASP A 480 -13.33 -36.23 -18.56
CA ASP A 480 -12.45 -35.15 -19.02
C ASP A 480 -11.75 -34.45 -17.83
N PHE A 481 -12.47 -34.29 -16.74
CA PHE A 481 -11.89 -33.76 -15.47
C PHE A 481 -10.79 -34.69 -14.94
N ARG A 482 -11.06 -36.00 -14.84
CA ARG A 482 -10.07 -36.99 -14.39
C ARG A 482 -8.84 -37.06 -15.31
N THR A 483 -9.03 -36.92 -16.58
CA THR A 483 -7.94 -36.96 -17.57
C THR A 483 -7.03 -35.76 -17.47
N ARG A 484 -7.59 -34.57 -17.14
CA ARG A 484 -6.83 -33.33 -17.05
C ARG A 484 -6.26 -33.06 -15.66
N TRP A 485 -6.96 -33.46 -14.60
CA TRP A 485 -6.68 -33.04 -13.22
C TRP A 485 -6.43 -34.19 -12.25
N GLY A 486 -6.56 -35.47 -12.74
CA GLY A 486 -6.41 -36.65 -11.89
C GLY A 486 -7.58 -36.92 -10.96
N ASP A 487 -7.42 -37.86 -10.04
CA ASP A 487 -8.39 -38.22 -9.01
C ASP A 487 -8.30 -37.23 -7.83
N ARG A 488 -8.78 -36.00 -8.05
CA ARG A 488 -8.86 -34.98 -7.00
C ARG A 488 -10.21 -35.07 -6.29
N THR A 489 -10.16 -34.97 -4.96
CA THR A 489 -11.35 -34.91 -4.12
C THR A 489 -12.14 -33.62 -4.38
N LEU A 490 -13.47 -33.69 -4.20
CA LEU A 490 -14.34 -32.51 -4.28
C LEU A 490 -14.14 -31.69 -3.00
N GLU A 491 -13.28 -30.70 -3.07
CA GLU A 491 -12.93 -29.78 -1.99
C GLU A 491 -12.76 -28.38 -2.54
N ASP A 492 -12.92 -27.36 -1.69
CA ASP A 492 -12.65 -25.99 -2.08
C ASP A 492 -11.15 -25.84 -2.46
N ASP A 493 -10.87 -24.94 -3.39
CA ASP A 493 -9.51 -24.65 -3.90
C ASP A 493 -8.76 -25.84 -4.53
N TRP A 494 -9.47 -26.85 -5.02
CA TRP A 494 -8.90 -28.05 -5.67
C TRP A 494 -7.92 -27.78 -6.82
N ARG A 495 -7.91 -26.55 -7.37
CA ARG A 495 -7.01 -26.12 -8.45
C ARG A 495 -5.60 -25.79 -8.00
N TRP A 496 -5.40 -25.54 -6.69
CA TRP A 496 -4.10 -25.14 -6.16
C TRP A 496 -3.23 -26.35 -5.87
N SER A 497 -1.99 -26.32 -6.38
CA SER A 497 -1.03 -27.43 -6.17
C SER A 497 -0.38 -27.37 -4.79
N ASN A 498 -0.46 -26.25 -4.08
CA ASN A 498 0.15 -26.04 -2.78
C ASN A 498 -0.87 -25.43 -1.81
N LYS A 499 -1.55 -26.28 -1.04
CA LYS A 499 -2.56 -25.90 -0.04
C LYS A 499 -1.95 -25.53 1.32
N ASN A 500 -0.62 -25.62 1.47
CA ASN A 500 0.07 -25.39 2.74
C ASN A 500 0.29 -23.91 3.10
N ARG A 501 -0.40 -23.00 2.44
CA ARG A 501 -0.51 -21.60 2.90
C ARG A 501 -1.92 -21.37 3.40
N THR A 502 -2.05 -21.33 4.73
CA THR A 502 -3.25 -20.92 5.45
C THR A 502 -4.37 -22.00 5.51
N LEU A 503 -4.20 -22.99 6.35
CA LEU A 503 -5.34 -23.75 6.86
C LEU A 503 -5.95 -23.03 8.06
N VAL A 504 -6.68 -21.94 7.80
CA VAL A 504 -7.82 -21.61 8.67
C VAL A 504 -8.97 -22.48 8.16
N SER A 505 -9.38 -23.44 8.95
CA SER A 505 -10.56 -24.25 8.66
C SER A 505 -11.79 -23.34 8.58
N GLU A 506 -12.29 -23.12 7.37
CA GLU A 506 -13.42 -22.22 7.08
C GLU A 506 -14.79 -22.74 7.53
N ALA A 507 -14.87 -23.80 8.31
CA ALA A 507 -16.17 -24.44 8.57
C ALA A 507 -16.75 -24.23 9.96
N THR A 508 -15.95 -23.92 10.96
CA THR A 508 -16.41 -23.59 12.31
C THR A 508 -15.41 -22.65 12.95
N GLY A 509 -15.88 -21.58 13.62
CA GLY A 509 -15.06 -20.72 14.46
C GLY A 509 -14.58 -21.42 15.76
N GLU A 510 -14.52 -22.72 15.74
CA GLU A 510 -13.91 -23.53 16.78
C GLU A 510 -12.47 -23.81 16.35
N GLN A 511 -11.54 -23.27 17.12
CA GLN A 511 -10.17 -23.74 17.15
C GLN A 511 -10.20 -25.25 17.34
N VAL A 512 -9.83 -26.02 16.31
CA VAL A 512 -9.31 -27.33 16.57
C VAL A 512 -7.96 -27.10 17.24
N ALA A 513 -7.97 -27.13 18.56
CA ALA A 513 -6.79 -27.06 19.38
C ALA A 513 -5.78 -28.08 18.85
N GLY A 514 -4.65 -27.54 18.36
CA GLY A 514 -3.41 -28.26 18.21
C GLY A 514 -3.45 -29.57 17.40
N THR A 515 -3.49 -29.46 16.08
CA THR A 515 -2.69 -30.41 15.32
C THR A 515 -1.26 -29.87 15.30
N ASP A 516 -0.48 -30.31 16.28
CA ASP A 516 0.97 -30.22 16.31
C ASP A 516 1.52 -30.57 14.90
N PRO A 517 2.38 -29.77 14.28
CA PRO A 517 3.01 -30.09 13.01
C PRO A 517 3.70 -31.43 12.99
N SER A 518 4.08 -31.96 14.18
CA SER A 518 4.65 -33.30 14.38
C SER A 518 3.65 -34.44 14.11
N THR A 519 2.33 -34.18 14.11
CA THR A 519 1.30 -35.22 13.92
C THR A 519 0.84 -35.37 12.46
N GLN A 520 1.22 -34.48 11.54
CA GLN A 520 0.76 -34.54 10.13
C GLN A 520 1.33 -35.71 9.31
N ASN A 521 2.38 -36.37 9.78
CA ASN A 521 3.00 -37.53 9.11
C ASN A 521 2.90 -38.85 9.86
N LEU A 522 2.07 -38.94 10.90
CA LEU A 522 1.90 -40.16 11.71
C LEU A 522 0.98 -41.15 11.02
N THR A 523 1.31 -42.42 11.05
CA THR A 523 0.38 -43.50 10.67
C THR A 523 -0.81 -43.53 11.64
N GLU A 524 -1.98 -44.04 11.20
CA GLU A 524 -3.16 -44.13 12.08
C GLU A 524 -2.89 -44.95 13.35
N ASP A 525 -2.07 -46.00 13.23
CA ASP A 525 -1.65 -46.82 14.40
C ASP A 525 -0.82 -46.03 15.40
N GLN A 526 0.01 -45.11 14.93
CA GLN A 526 0.83 -44.24 15.83
C GLN A 526 -0.02 -43.16 16.51
N LYS A 527 -0.99 -42.56 15.79
CA LYS A 527 -1.88 -41.50 16.31
C LYS A 527 -2.71 -41.97 17.50
N TYR A 528 -3.04 -43.26 17.57
CA TYR A 528 -3.90 -43.85 18.59
C TYR A 528 -3.15 -44.78 19.56
N SER A 529 -1.82 -44.74 19.62
CA SER A 529 -0.98 -45.56 20.52
C SER A 529 -0.52 -44.77 21.74
N VAL A 530 -0.93 -45.18 22.92
CA VAL A 530 -0.47 -44.57 24.19
C VAL A 530 1.05 -44.67 24.34
N ASP A 531 1.63 -45.85 24.00
CA ASP A 531 3.08 -46.06 24.07
C ASP A 531 3.87 -45.14 23.17
N PHE A 532 3.30 -44.71 22.01
CA PHE A 532 3.94 -43.76 21.15
C PHE A 532 4.14 -42.42 21.85
N TYR A 533 3.12 -41.89 22.51
CA TYR A 533 3.20 -40.59 23.22
C TYR A 533 4.07 -40.69 24.49
N LEU A 534 4.01 -41.81 25.23
CA LEU A 534 4.84 -42.01 26.40
C LEU A 534 6.34 -42.03 26.05
N ASN A 535 6.71 -42.61 24.90
CA ASN A 535 8.10 -42.67 24.42
C ASN A 535 8.66 -41.33 23.95
N GLN A 536 7.81 -40.32 23.70
CA GLN A 536 8.25 -38.98 23.33
C GLN A 536 8.61 -38.09 24.52
N ILE A 537 8.29 -38.51 25.75
CA ILE A 537 8.61 -37.74 26.95
C ILE A 537 10.10 -37.87 27.24
N PRO A 538 10.85 -36.75 27.36
CA PRO A 538 12.26 -36.81 27.72
C PRO A 538 12.45 -37.48 29.10
N THR A 539 13.35 -38.45 29.16
CA THR A 539 13.73 -39.14 30.41
C THR A 539 15.00 -38.57 31.04
N ASP A 540 15.75 -37.78 30.27
CA ASP A 540 17.00 -37.13 30.71
C ASP A 540 16.70 -35.83 31.47
N VAL A 541 17.16 -35.75 32.71
CA VAL A 541 17.01 -34.59 33.60
C VAL A 541 17.62 -33.33 32.97
N SER A 542 18.71 -33.45 32.23
CA SER A 542 19.36 -32.29 31.58
C SER A 542 18.48 -31.65 30.50
N VAL A 543 17.69 -32.47 29.81
CA VAL A 543 16.72 -31.97 28.80
C VAL A 543 15.58 -31.22 29.51
N ILE A 544 15.08 -31.77 30.62
CA ILE A 544 14.03 -31.14 31.41
C ILE A 544 14.51 -29.82 32.02
N ASP A 545 15.73 -29.74 32.52
CA ASP A 545 16.33 -28.50 33.04
C ASP A 545 16.45 -27.43 31.90
N SER A 546 16.81 -27.88 30.71
CA SER A 546 16.84 -26.98 29.52
C SER A 546 15.44 -26.44 29.19
N LEU A 547 14.38 -27.28 29.24
CA LEU A 547 13.00 -26.86 29.02
C LEU A 547 12.52 -25.87 30.10
N TRP A 548 12.91 -26.05 31.35
CA TRP A 548 12.64 -25.10 32.44
C TRP A 548 13.29 -23.73 32.13
N THR A 549 14.52 -23.73 31.72
CA THR A 549 15.29 -22.52 31.37
C THR A 549 14.62 -21.79 30.17
N GLU A 550 14.29 -22.53 29.13
CA GLU A 550 13.64 -22.00 27.93
C GLU A 550 12.26 -21.41 28.24
N ARG A 551 11.44 -22.08 29.04
CA ARG A 551 10.15 -21.60 29.51
C ARG A 551 10.26 -20.31 30.32
N ASN A 552 11.20 -20.22 31.25
CA ASN A 552 11.41 -19.02 32.08
C ASN A 552 11.85 -17.85 31.22
N PHE A 553 12.76 -18.09 30.27
CA PHE A 553 13.16 -17.07 29.31
C PHE A 553 12.00 -16.63 28.43
N ALA A 554 11.19 -17.56 27.92
CA ALA A 554 10.01 -17.23 27.09
C ALA A 554 8.98 -16.41 27.90
N ASN A 555 8.65 -16.78 29.14
CA ASN A 555 7.76 -15.97 29.98
C ASN A 555 8.34 -14.56 30.26
N TYR A 556 9.65 -14.44 30.47
CA TYR A 556 10.32 -13.16 30.64
C TYR A 556 10.17 -12.28 29.40
N GLN A 557 10.43 -12.83 28.20
CA GLN A 557 10.28 -12.12 26.93
C GLN A 557 8.83 -11.70 26.70
N LEU A 558 7.85 -12.58 26.97
CA LEU A 558 6.43 -12.25 26.89
C LEU A 558 6.07 -11.10 27.84
N GLY A 559 6.56 -11.13 29.08
CA GLY A 559 6.34 -10.04 30.03
C GLY A 559 6.85 -8.68 29.51
N LEU A 560 8.03 -8.67 28.88
CA LEU A 560 8.56 -7.45 28.25
C LEU A 560 7.75 -7.01 27.02
N ILE A 561 7.37 -7.93 26.16
CA ILE A 561 6.59 -7.66 24.96
C ILE A 561 5.23 -7.08 25.33
N TYR A 562 4.50 -7.72 26.25
CA TYR A 562 3.20 -7.23 26.71
C TYR A 562 3.30 -5.84 27.33
N LYS A 563 4.32 -5.58 28.18
CA LYS A 563 4.55 -4.27 28.77
C LYS A 563 4.90 -3.19 27.74
N GLU A 564 5.92 -3.42 26.91
CA GLU A 564 6.52 -2.38 26.07
C GLU A 564 5.78 -2.19 24.73
N LYS A 565 5.39 -3.30 24.06
CA LYS A 565 4.80 -3.27 22.73
C LYS A 565 3.27 -3.19 22.77
N PHE A 566 2.62 -3.98 23.64
CA PHE A 566 1.16 -4.05 23.74
C PHE A 566 0.56 -3.10 24.78
N LYS A 567 1.37 -2.67 25.74
CA LYS A 567 0.92 -1.85 26.90
C LYS A 567 -0.12 -2.56 27.77
N ASP A 568 -0.12 -3.88 27.73
CA ASP A 568 -0.96 -4.72 28.56
C ASP A 568 -0.20 -5.06 29.87
N ASN A 569 -0.42 -4.23 30.86
CA ASN A 569 0.23 -4.36 32.15
C ASN A 569 -0.26 -5.60 32.95
N LEU A 570 -1.47 -6.09 32.66
CA LEU A 570 -2.04 -7.26 33.38
C LEU A 570 -1.37 -8.55 32.92
N LEU A 571 -1.34 -8.80 31.61
CA LEU A 571 -0.67 -9.97 31.04
C LEU A 571 0.85 -9.90 31.29
N ALA A 572 1.46 -8.72 31.19
CA ALA A 572 2.87 -8.52 31.48
C ALA A 572 3.23 -8.91 32.92
N ALA A 573 2.43 -8.46 33.91
CA ALA A 573 2.63 -8.82 35.31
C ALA A 573 2.49 -10.34 35.53
N ALA A 574 1.45 -10.97 34.99
CA ALA A 574 1.21 -12.40 35.13
C ALA A 574 2.39 -13.24 34.60
N LYS A 575 2.95 -12.89 33.43
CA LYS A 575 4.11 -13.59 32.86
C LYS A 575 5.38 -13.38 33.69
N LEU A 576 5.66 -12.15 34.16
CA LEU A 576 6.85 -11.88 35.00
C LEU A 576 6.74 -12.48 36.40
N GLU A 577 5.55 -12.48 37.02
CA GLU A 577 5.30 -13.17 38.28
C GLU A 577 5.55 -14.68 38.15
N ARG A 578 5.10 -15.26 37.03
CA ARG A 578 5.33 -16.69 36.75
C ARG A 578 6.81 -17.01 36.62
N VAL A 579 7.63 -16.13 36.04
CA VAL A 579 9.09 -16.29 36.03
C VAL A 579 9.61 -16.42 37.46
N LEU A 580 9.25 -15.48 38.35
CA LEU A 580 9.80 -15.45 39.72
C LEU A 580 9.42 -16.69 40.56
N VAL A 581 8.26 -17.29 40.32
CA VAL A 581 7.78 -18.49 41.01
C VAL A 581 8.39 -19.79 40.46
N SER A 582 8.91 -19.75 39.24
CA SER A 582 9.38 -20.95 38.53
C SER A 582 10.87 -21.28 38.70
N ASN A 583 11.50 -20.82 39.76
CA ASN A 583 12.94 -21.01 40.04
C ASN A 583 13.83 -20.59 38.83
N PRO A 584 13.79 -19.32 38.45
CA PRO A 584 14.47 -18.84 37.27
C PRO A 584 15.98 -18.70 37.43
N GLU A 585 16.70 -18.59 36.32
CA GLU A 585 18.10 -18.21 36.34
C GLU A 585 18.29 -16.85 37.03
N GLU A 586 19.41 -16.69 37.76
CA GLU A 586 19.73 -15.47 38.52
C GLU A 586 19.64 -14.21 37.67
N ARG A 587 20.06 -14.30 36.41
CA ARG A 587 20.01 -13.17 35.41
C ARG A 587 18.58 -12.66 35.10
N LEU A 588 17.53 -13.48 35.31
CA LEU A 588 16.13 -13.11 35.03
C LEU A 588 15.42 -12.54 36.27
N ILE A 589 15.90 -12.83 37.48
CA ILE A 589 15.21 -12.46 38.74
C ILE A 589 15.10 -10.94 38.88
N LEU A 590 16.22 -10.25 38.85
CA LEU A 590 16.28 -8.81 39.13
C LEU A 590 15.62 -7.97 38.03
N PRO A 591 15.82 -8.22 36.73
CA PRO A 591 15.08 -7.54 35.68
C PRO A 591 13.57 -7.77 35.74
N SER A 592 13.11 -8.98 36.07
CA SER A 592 11.68 -9.28 36.29
C SER A 592 11.08 -8.48 37.44
N LYS A 593 11.76 -8.44 38.59
CA LYS A 593 11.36 -7.65 39.78
C LYS A 593 11.27 -6.15 39.43
N TYR A 594 12.25 -5.62 38.72
CA TYR A 594 12.25 -4.19 38.32
C TYR A 594 11.11 -3.85 37.36
N ASN A 595 10.86 -4.71 36.36
CA ASN A 595 9.74 -4.52 35.43
C ASN A 595 8.39 -4.63 36.12
N LEU A 596 8.22 -5.57 37.06
CA LEU A 596 7.02 -5.67 37.90
C LEU A 596 6.83 -4.42 38.77
N TYR A 597 7.93 -3.92 39.39
CA TYR A 597 7.86 -2.63 40.11
C TYR A 597 7.30 -1.52 39.23
N LYS A 598 7.78 -1.38 37.99
CA LYS A 598 7.32 -0.36 37.05
C LYS A 598 5.85 -0.55 36.67
N ILE A 599 5.41 -1.76 36.40
CA ILE A 599 4.01 -2.09 36.10
C ILE A 599 3.10 -1.72 37.29
N TYR A 600 3.49 -2.08 38.50
CA TYR A 600 2.71 -1.79 39.70
C TYR A 600 2.73 -0.29 40.06
N GLU A 601 3.83 0.42 39.77
CA GLU A 601 3.93 1.85 39.94
C GLU A 601 2.95 2.58 38.99
N GLU A 602 2.93 2.20 37.72
CA GLU A 602 2.01 2.76 36.71
C GLU A 602 0.54 2.46 37.02
N SER A 603 0.23 1.28 37.55
CA SER A 603 -1.13 0.88 37.95
C SER A 603 -1.57 1.40 39.31
N GLY A 604 -0.69 2.09 40.05
CA GLY A 604 -0.97 2.57 41.42
C GLY A 604 -1.15 1.46 42.45
N SER A 605 -0.64 0.25 42.17
CA SER A 605 -0.78 -0.91 43.03
C SER A 605 0.12 -0.80 44.28
N PRO A 606 -0.37 -1.19 45.49
CA PRO A 606 0.45 -1.24 46.71
C PRO A 606 1.62 -2.23 46.61
N LEU A 607 1.59 -3.17 45.68
CA LEU A 607 2.67 -4.13 45.43
C LEU A 607 3.95 -3.43 44.93
N ALA A 608 3.85 -2.23 44.36
CA ALA A 608 5.00 -1.43 43.92
C ALA A 608 5.98 -1.18 45.07
N LEU A 609 5.46 -0.77 46.26
CA LEU A 609 6.29 -0.53 47.45
C LEU A 609 7.02 -1.80 47.91
N ASN A 610 6.32 -2.92 47.93
CA ASN A 610 6.90 -4.22 48.34
C ASN A 610 8.03 -4.61 47.38
N MET A 611 7.81 -4.50 46.06
CA MET A 611 8.81 -4.85 45.05
C MET A 611 10.02 -3.92 45.10
N LYS A 612 9.79 -2.61 45.28
CA LYS A 612 10.86 -1.62 45.48
C LYS A 612 11.72 -1.94 46.71
N GLN A 613 11.07 -2.25 47.84
CA GLN A 613 11.77 -2.60 49.09
C GLN A 613 12.56 -3.88 48.92
N ASP A 614 12.01 -4.88 48.25
CA ASP A 614 12.69 -6.17 47.99
C ASP A 614 13.97 -5.94 47.17
N ILE A 615 13.92 -5.14 46.07
CA ILE A 615 15.09 -4.83 45.25
C ILE A 615 16.17 -4.12 46.06
N ILE A 616 15.80 -3.11 46.84
CA ILE A 616 16.75 -2.30 47.62
C ILE A 616 17.39 -3.12 48.74
N THR A 617 16.61 -4.02 49.40
CA THR A 617 17.10 -4.79 50.58
C THR A 617 17.92 -6.00 50.16
N ASN A 618 17.45 -6.75 49.16
CA ASN A 618 18.07 -8.02 48.75
C ASN A 618 19.11 -7.89 47.64
N HIS A 619 19.13 -6.73 46.91
CA HIS A 619 20.07 -6.51 45.83
C HIS A 619 20.67 -5.09 45.89
N PRO A 620 21.25 -4.63 47.04
CA PRO A 620 21.66 -3.22 47.27
C PRO A 620 22.77 -2.74 46.36
N ASP A 621 23.67 -3.64 45.91
CA ASP A 621 24.84 -3.33 45.08
C ASP A 621 24.53 -3.32 43.57
N THR A 622 23.26 -3.32 43.23
CA THR A 622 22.85 -3.39 41.83
C THR A 622 22.46 -2.01 41.31
N ARG A 623 22.65 -1.80 40.02
CA ARG A 623 22.22 -0.57 39.34
C ARG A 623 20.71 -0.30 39.51
N TYR A 624 19.88 -1.33 39.60
CA TYR A 624 18.45 -1.17 39.84
C TYR A 624 18.14 -0.56 41.23
N ALA A 625 18.85 -1.00 42.26
CA ALA A 625 18.74 -0.41 43.59
C ALA A 625 19.22 1.04 43.58
N GLU A 626 20.33 1.36 42.92
CA GLU A 626 20.86 2.70 42.75
C GLU A 626 19.84 3.65 42.09
N ILE A 627 19.22 3.21 40.96
CA ILE A 627 18.17 3.96 40.27
C ILE A 627 16.97 4.22 41.19
N LEU A 628 16.56 3.21 41.97
CA LEU A 628 15.39 3.32 42.85
C LEU A 628 15.64 4.22 44.09
N LEU A 629 16.89 4.30 44.56
CA LEU A 629 17.31 5.13 45.69
C LEU A 629 17.54 6.58 45.24
N ASN A 630 18.18 6.81 44.10
CA ASN A 630 18.54 8.12 43.59
C ASN A 630 18.30 8.28 42.08
N PRO A 631 17.06 8.50 41.64
CA PRO A 631 16.74 8.59 40.21
C PRO A 631 17.47 9.73 39.49
N GLN A 632 17.85 10.82 40.20
CA GLN A 632 18.53 11.99 39.63
C GLN A 632 20.05 11.88 39.61
N ALA A 633 20.68 11.15 40.50
CA ALA A 633 22.13 11.03 40.59
C ALA A 633 22.72 10.17 39.46
N VAL A 634 21.90 9.30 38.83
CA VAL A 634 22.29 8.46 37.68
C VAL A 634 22.43 9.30 36.40
N LEU A 635 21.83 10.50 36.36
CA LEU A 635 21.90 11.42 35.21
C LEU A 635 23.13 12.32 35.23
N GLU A 636 23.81 12.50 36.37
CA GLU A 636 24.93 13.43 36.52
C GLU A 636 26.28 12.69 36.74
N GLY A 637 26.93 12.26 35.66
CA GLY A 637 28.40 12.21 35.68
C GLY A 637 29.12 10.88 35.81
N ASN A 638 28.56 9.77 35.32
CA ASN A 638 29.31 8.50 35.22
C ASN A 638 29.75 8.27 33.75
N THR A 639 31.05 8.00 33.52
CA THR A 639 31.60 7.64 32.19
C THR A 639 30.94 6.39 31.58
N ASP A 640 30.14 5.68 32.33
CA ASP A 640 29.38 4.48 31.94
C ASP A 640 27.87 4.73 31.75
N SER A 641 27.44 5.98 31.79
CA SER A 641 26.02 6.36 31.54
C SER A 641 25.63 6.07 30.09
N PRO A 642 24.34 5.76 29.82
CA PRO A 642 23.83 5.55 28.45
C PRO A 642 24.17 6.71 27.51
N ASP A 643 24.05 7.95 27.98
CA ASP A 643 24.38 9.14 27.19
C ASP A 643 25.89 9.26 26.89
N ALA A 644 26.77 8.94 27.84
CA ALA A 644 28.21 8.92 27.61
C ALA A 644 28.60 7.83 26.59
N ARG A 645 27.96 6.65 26.66
CA ARG A 645 28.13 5.58 25.70
C ARG A 645 27.62 5.97 24.30
N TYR A 646 26.49 6.62 24.22
CA TYR A 646 25.97 7.15 22.96
C TYR A 646 26.91 8.19 22.36
N ALA A 647 27.40 9.15 23.15
CA ALA A 647 28.35 10.16 22.67
C ALA A 647 29.67 9.54 22.15
N ALA A 648 30.20 8.55 22.86
CA ALA A 648 31.39 7.81 22.42
C ALA A 648 31.12 7.04 21.11
N LEU A 649 29.94 6.43 20.99
CA LEU A 649 29.55 5.67 19.80
C LEU A 649 29.30 6.60 18.60
N PHE A 650 28.67 7.76 18.84
CA PHE A 650 28.48 8.79 17.81
C PHE A 650 29.83 9.31 17.26
N LYS A 651 30.85 9.48 18.12
CA LYS A 651 32.20 9.83 17.69
C LYS A 651 32.82 8.76 16.77
N LYS A 652 32.59 7.48 17.04
CA LYS A 652 32.99 6.38 16.16
C LYS A 652 32.27 6.42 14.81
N TYR A 653 31.00 6.79 14.81
CA TYR A 653 30.25 6.98 13.58
C TYR A 653 30.85 8.11 12.72
N GLU A 654 31.23 9.24 13.33
CA GLU A 654 31.92 10.32 12.63
C GLU A 654 33.31 9.90 12.10
N GLN A 655 33.97 9.00 12.78
CA GLN A 655 35.23 8.38 12.35
C GLN A 655 35.04 7.30 11.25
N GLN A 656 33.82 7.07 10.81
CA GLN A 656 33.43 6.06 9.81
C GLN A 656 33.68 4.60 10.26
N GLU A 657 33.79 4.33 11.54
CA GLU A 657 33.93 2.97 12.10
C GLU A 657 32.57 2.24 12.14
N TYR A 658 31.86 2.23 11.01
CA TYR A 658 30.43 1.81 10.93
C TYR A 658 30.17 0.39 11.43
N LEU A 659 31.06 -0.58 11.18
CA LEU A 659 30.92 -1.95 11.66
C LEU A 659 30.96 -2.02 13.19
N GLN A 660 31.89 -1.29 13.83
CA GLN A 660 31.95 -1.21 15.28
C GLN A 660 30.71 -0.50 15.85
N VAL A 661 30.22 0.53 15.15
CA VAL A 661 28.98 1.23 15.56
C VAL A 661 27.79 0.27 15.55
N ILE A 662 27.63 -0.56 14.52
CA ILE A 662 26.55 -1.54 14.44
C ILE A 662 26.67 -2.54 15.60
N THR A 663 27.82 -3.17 15.79
CA THR A 663 28.05 -4.19 16.82
C THR A 663 27.84 -3.63 18.23
N LEU A 664 28.43 -2.47 18.54
CA LEU A 664 28.29 -1.85 19.87
C LEU A 664 26.89 -1.28 20.09
N SER A 665 26.18 -0.82 19.02
CA SER A 665 24.77 -0.41 19.16
C SER A 665 23.92 -1.60 19.59
N GLU A 666 24.10 -2.79 19.00
CA GLU A 666 23.36 -4.00 19.37
C GLU A 666 23.62 -4.39 20.83
N GLU A 667 24.88 -4.34 21.26
CA GLU A 667 25.25 -4.58 22.66
C GLU A 667 24.55 -3.57 23.61
N TYR A 668 24.60 -2.27 23.26
CA TYR A 668 24.01 -1.24 24.12
C TYR A 668 22.49 -1.20 24.08
N ILE A 669 21.86 -1.54 22.96
CA ILE A 669 20.40 -1.72 22.88
C ILE A 669 19.95 -2.84 23.84
N SER A 670 20.68 -3.98 23.82
CA SER A 670 20.41 -5.09 24.74
C SER A 670 20.66 -4.70 26.20
N LYS A 671 21.79 -4.02 26.48
CA LYS A 671 22.20 -3.62 27.84
C LYS A 671 21.27 -2.58 28.45
N PHE A 672 20.74 -1.64 27.64
CA PHE A 672 19.90 -0.53 28.08
C PHE A 672 18.43 -0.71 27.69
N THR A 673 17.99 -1.95 27.43
CA THR A 673 16.58 -2.24 27.10
C THR A 673 15.63 -1.56 28.11
N GLY A 674 14.64 -0.81 27.58
CA GLY A 674 13.69 -0.03 28.40
C GLY A 674 14.13 1.40 28.75
N ASP A 675 15.39 1.77 28.48
CA ASP A 675 15.87 3.15 28.69
C ASP A 675 15.39 4.07 27.54
N PRO A 676 14.96 5.32 27.82
CA PRO A 676 14.54 6.28 26.80
C PRO A 676 15.58 6.62 25.73
N ILE A 677 16.84 6.28 25.93
CA ILE A 677 17.93 6.50 24.96
C ILE A 677 18.00 5.42 23.87
N VAL A 678 17.39 4.26 24.08
CA VAL A 678 17.47 3.11 23.15
C VAL A 678 17.08 3.48 21.71
N PRO A 679 16.04 4.27 21.44
CA PRO A 679 15.72 4.72 20.09
C PRO A 679 16.85 5.49 19.40
N LYS A 680 17.70 6.21 20.16
CA LYS A 680 18.87 6.90 19.61
C LYS A 680 19.93 5.92 19.13
N PHE A 681 20.17 4.83 19.88
CA PHE A 681 21.08 3.77 19.46
C PHE A 681 20.58 3.06 18.21
N GLU A 682 19.28 2.76 18.15
CA GLU A 682 18.66 2.13 16.98
C GLU A 682 18.74 3.03 15.74
N MET A 683 18.48 4.32 15.88
CA MET A 683 18.61 5.28 14.79
C MET A 683 20.05 5.44 14.31
N LEU A 684 21.02 5.43 15.23
CA LEU A 684 22.44 5.49 14.90
C LEU A 684 22.91 4.22 14.18
N LYS A 685 22.45 3.05 14.63
CA LYS A 685 22.67 1.75 13.99
C LYS A 685 22.10 1.74 12.57
N ALA A 686 20.86 2.19 12.38
CA ALA A 686 20.23 2.28 11.05
C ALA A 686 21.07 3.15 10.09
N ASN A 687 21.53 4.32 10.57
CA ASN A 687 22.39 5.18 9.76
C ASN A 687 23.75 4.51 9.42
N ALA A 688 24.35 3.77 10.32
CA ALA A 688 25.59 3.04 10.08
C ALA A 688 25.39 1.90 9.07
N ILE A 689 24.26 1.17 9.16
CA ILE A 689 23.85 0.15 8.19
C ILE A 689 23.74 0.77 6.79
N GLY A 690 23.06 1.90 6.66
CA GLY A 690 22.91 2.59 5.38
C GLY A 690 24.24 3.00 4.76
N ARG A 691 25.19 3.48 5.60
CA ARG A 691 26.53 3.86 5.14
C ARG A 691 27.36 2.66 4.69
N LEU A 692 27.21 1.51 5.34
CA LEU A 692 28.04 0.32 5.09
C LEU A 692 27.40 -0.64 4.06
N GLN A 693 26.09 -0.87 4.16
CA GLN A 693 25.40 -1.94 3.42
C GLN A 693 24.52 -1.41 2.27
N GLY A 694 24.19 -0.10 2.27
CA GLY A 694 23.46 0.53 1.18
C GLY A 694 21.98 0.73 1.44
N PHE A 695 21.23 0.94 0.34
CA PHE A 695 19.87 1.46 0.37
C PHE A 695 18.84 0.50 1.00
N GLU A 696 18.77 -0.75 0.54
CA GLU A 696 17.73 -1.69 1.02
C GLU A 696 17.87 -2.01 2.53
N PRO A 697 19.07 -2.39 3.04
CA PRO A 697 19.24 -2.57 4.48
C PRO A 697 18.97 -1.30 5.30
N PHE A 698 19.26 -0.11 4.74
CA PHE A 698 18.95 1.16 5.38
C PHE A 698 17.43 1.38 5.49
N LYS A 699 16.70 1.12 4.42
CA LYS A 699 15.24 1.21 4.36
C LYS A 699 14.59 0.28 5.39
N GLU A 700 15.06 -0.96 5.47
CA GLU A 700 14.60 -1.94 6.46
C GLU A 700 14.88 -1.47 7.89
N ALA A 701 16.10 -1.03 8.18
CA ALA A 701 16.49 -0.56 9.50
C ALA A 701 15.70 0.69 9.93
N LEU A 702 15.47 1.64 9.02
CA LEU A 702 14.64 2.82 9.31
C LEU A 702 13.17 2.46 9.52
N ASN A 703 12.61 1.55 8.71
CA ASN A 703 11.26 1.05 8.91
C ASN A 703 11.13 0.42 10.31
N TYR A 704 12.11 -0.38 10.72
CA TYR A 704 12.14 -0.95 12.06
C TYR A 704 12.07 0.14 13.14
N VAL A 705 12.91 1.19 13.06
CA VAL A 705 12.91 2.30 14.02
C VAL A 705 11.56 3.03 14.03
N ALA A 706 11.00 3.34 12.86
CA ALA A 706 9.71 4.02 12.73
C ALA A 706 8.57 3.19 13.34
N LEU A 707 8.56 1.90 13.09
CA LEU A 707 7.53 0.98 13.56
C LEU A 707 7.65 0.68 15.07
N THR A 708 8.88 0.56 15.57
CA THR A 708 9.12 0.18 16.97
C THR A 708 8.94 1.36 17.92
N TYR A 709 9.30 2.59 17.49
CA TYR A 709 9.30 3.79 18.34
C TYR A 709 8.43 4.94 17.79
N PRO A 710 7.16 4.72 17.39
CA PRO A 710 6.36 5.71 16.67
C PRO A 710 6.09 7.00 17.45
N ASN A 711 6.15 6.92 18.79
CA ASN A 711 5.89 8.07 19.67
C ASN A 711 7.15 8.87 20.03
N ASN A 712 8.33 8.30 19.76
CA ASN A 712 9.61 8.94 20.08
C ASN A 712 10.09 9.85 18.92
N PRO A 713 10.93 10.87 19.21
CA PRO A 713 11.46 11.75 18.17
C PRO A 713 12.22 11.02 17.05
N GLU A 714 12.99 9.99 17.44
CA GLU A 714 13.76 9.17 16.52
C GLU A 714 12.88 8.34 15.59
N GLY A 715 11.80 7.76 16.13
CA GLY A 715 10.83 7.01 15.34
C GLY A 715 10.07 7.88 14.34
N LYS A 716 9.60 9.05 14.78
CA LYS A 716 8.97 10.05 13.90
C LYS A 716 9.91 10.53 12.80
N LYS A 717 11.18 10.75 13.13
CA LYS A 717 12.20 11.13 12.16
C LYS A 717 12.48 10.01 11.16
N ALA A 718 12.53 8.76 11.61
CA ALA A 718 12.67 7.60 10.73
C ALA A 718 11.47 7.47 9.79
N GLU A 719 10.23 7.63 10.29
CA GLU A 719 8.99 7.65 9.49
C GLU A 719 9.06 8.73 8.41
N GLN A 720 9.42 9.94 8.76
CA GLN A 720 9.56 11.04 7.80
C GLN A 720 10.60 10.73 6.70
N ILE A 721 11.73 10.13 7.06
CA ILE A 721 12.75 9.75 6.07
C ILE A 721 12.19 8.67 5.12
N VAL A 722 11.49 7.68 5.65
CA VAL A 722 10.90 6.58 4.88
C VAL A 722 9.82 7.09 3.91
N GLU A 723 8.96 8.02 4.35
CA GLU A 723 7.85 8.53 3.54
C GLU A 723 8.27 9.58 2.50
N GLU A 724 9.16 10.49 2.88
CA GLU A 724 9.46 11.67 2.06
C GLU A 724 10.77 11.57 1.28
N GLN A 725 11.79 10.90 1.84
CA GLN A 725 13.15 10.93 1.30
C GLN A 725 13.53 9.65 0.55
N LEU A 726 13.20 8.48 1.10
CA LEU A 726 13.56 7.21 0.48
C LEU A 726 12.94 7.02 -0.91
N PRO A 727 11.66 7.34 -1.18
CA PRO A 727 11.08 7.18 -2.51
C PRO A 727 11.78 8.05 -3.58
N LYS A 728 12.29 9.22 -3.17
CA LYS A 728 13.06 10.11 -4.06
C LYS A 728 14.46 9.56 -4.36
N LEU A 729 15.05 8.85 -3.40
CA LEU A 729 16.37 8.23 -3.56
C LEU A 729 16.27 6.93 -4.37
N GLU A 730 15.21 6.15 -4.17
CA GLU A 730 14.96 4.88 -4.86
C GLU A 730 14.83 5.05 -6.38
N LYS A 731 14.13 6.10 -6.82
CA LYS A 731 13.89 6.43 -8.24
C LYS A 731 15.05 7.20 -8.90
N LYS A 732 16.15 7.44 -8.20
CA LYS A 732 17.21 8.29 -8.70
C LYS A 732 18.17 7.49 -9.59
N GLU A 733 18.12 7.72 -10.89
CA GLU A 733 19.00 7.15 -11.91
C GLU A 733 20.29 7.97 -12.09
N PHE A 734 21.31 7.38 -12.74
CA PHE A 734 22.54 8.08 -13.07
C PHE A 734 22.28 9.23 -14.04
N SER A 735 22.75 10.41 -13.67
CA SER A 735 22.66 11.60 -14.55
C SER A 735 23.63 11.45 -15.72
N PRO A 736 23.23 11.86 -16.96
CA PRO A 736 24.11 11.88 -18.12
C PRO A 736 25.32 12.76 -17.88
N GLU A 737 26.50 12.27 -18.22
CA GLU A 737 27.79 12.98 -18.04
C GLU A 737 28.18 13.84 -19.26
N THR A 738 27.30 13.98 -20.23
CA THR A 738 27.47 14.76 -21.46
C THR A 738 26.72 16.10 -21.35
N GLY A 739 27.46 17.20 -21.43
CA GLY A 739 26.88 18.51 -21.72
C GLY A 739 26.57 19.45 -20.56
N SER A 740 27.13 19.28 -19.38
CA SER A 740 26.87 20.21 -18.28
C SER A 740 27.73 21.48 -18.39
N THR A 741 27.12 22.52 -18.95
CA THR A 741 27.59 23.89 -18.82
C THR A 741 27.09 24.50 -17.50
N GLY A 742 27.97 24.64 -16.52
CA GLY A 742 27.76 25.41 -15.29
C GLY A 742 27.59 24.54 -14.03
N THR A 743 28.18 24.94 -12.92
CA THR A 743 28.12 24.47 -11.53
C THR A 743 28.20 22.95 -11.23
N SER A 744 28.53 22.11 -12.18
CA SER A 744 28.74 20.68 -11.95
C SER A 744 29.98 20.45 -11.08
N ASN A 745 29.81 19.74 -9.99
CA ASN A 745 30.85 19.40 -9.06
C ASN A 745 31.34 17.97 -9.37
N TRP A 746 32.56 17.81 -9.84
CA TRP A 746 33.17 16.55 -10.21
C TRP A 746 34.17 16.09 -9.15
N LYS A 747 34.39 14.78 -9.11
CA LYS A 747 35.33 14.12 -8.17
C LYS A 747 36.26 13.18 -8.91
N VAL A 748 37.47 13.01 -8.36
CA VAL A 748 38.41 11.94 -8.72
C VAL A 748 38.41 10.94 -7.59
N VAL A 749 38.13 9.67 -7.89
CA VAL A 749 37.95 8.60 -6.91
C VAL A 749 39.02 7.53 -7.12
N PHE A 750 39.71 7.17 -6.05
CA PHE A 750 40.72 6.12 -5.99
C PHE A 750 40.20 4.96 -5.14
N PRO A 751 39.87 3.81 -5.73
CA PRO A 751 39.41 2.65 -4.99
C PRO A 751 40.52 1.90 -4.27
N PHE A 752 40.28 1.50 -3.04
CA PHE A 752 41.17 0.67 -2.23
C PHE A 752 40.39 -0.43 -1.51
N LYS A 753 41.04 -1.55 -1.21
CA LYS A 753 40.49 -2.50 -0.26
C LYS A 753 40.67 -1.98 1.18
N ILE A 754 39.76 -2.28 2.08
CA ILE A 754 39.86 -1.86 3.50
C ILE A 754 41.11 -2.40 4.17
N ARG A 755 41.60 -3.60 3.78
CA ARG A 755 42.86 -4.17 4.26
C ARG A 755 44.10 -3.33 3.87
N ASP A 756 44.00 -2.47 2.86
CA ASP A 756 45.04 -1.58 2.40
C ASP A 756 44.92 -0.15 2.95
N ASP A 757 44.34 0.01 4.15
CA ASP A 757 44.02 1.30 4.75
C ASP A 757 45.24 2.23 4.92
N GLU A 758 46.39 1.68 5.27
CA GLU A 758 47.61 2.47 5.36
C GLU A 758 48.00 3.09 4.02
N LYS A 759 47.83 2.36 2.90
CA LYS A 759 48.11 2.89 1.55
C LYS A 759 47.13 3.98 1.18
N ALA A 760 45.83 3.78 1.54
CA ALA A 760 44.82 4.78 1.30
C ALA A 760 45.09 6.08 2.08
N LEU A 761 45.50 5.99 3.35
CA LEU A 761 45.89 7.15 4.16
C LEU A 761 47.16 7.84 3.62
N GLN A 762 48.17 7.08 3.19
CA GLN A 762 49.36 7.62 2.54
C GLN A 762 49.03 8.36 1.23
N LEU A 763 48.12 7.76 0.41
CA LEU A 763 47.68 8.42 -0.81
C LEU A 763 46.88 9.70 -0.49
N LYS A 764 45.98 9.66 0.51
CA LYS A 764 45.24 10.84 0.94
C LYS A 764 46.18 11.99 1.28
N LYS A 765 47.19 11.74 2.10
CA LYS A 765 48.22 12.74 2.47
C LYS A 765 48.98 13.28 1.25
N ARG A 766 49.43 12.41 0.35
CA ARG A 766 50.13 12.80 -0.89
C ARG A 766 49.25 13.67 -1.79
N LEU A 767 47.92 13.41 -1.84
CA LEU A 767 46.97 14.21 -2.58
C LEU A 767 46.73 15.59 -1.92
N GLU A 768 46.66 15.64 -0.59
CA GLU A 768 46.58 16.87 0.18
C GLU A 768 47.80 17.76 -0.03
N ASP A 769 49.02 17.17 0.02
CA ASP A 769 50.25 17.84 -0.25
C ASP A 769 50.30 18.39 -1.70
N ALA A 770 49.93 17.57 -2.69
CA ALA A 770 49.90 17.97 -4.10
C ALA A 770 48.87 19.10 -4.37
N ILE A 771 47.70 19.05 -3.74
CA ILE A 771 46.69 20.10 -3.83
C ILE A 771 47.19 21.42 -3.25
N THR A 772 47.90 21.34 -2.13
CA THR A 772 48.50 22.51 -1.46
C THR A 772 49.59 23.12 -2.33
N ASP A 773 50.50 22.34 -2.85
CA ASP A 773 51.62 22.76 -3.72
C ASP A 773 51.09 23.42 -5.03
N LEU A 774 50.04 22.87 -5.59
CA LEU A 774 49.38 23.38 -6.80
C LEU A 774 48.45 24.58 -6.52
N ASN A 775 48.31 24.98 -5.25
CA ASN A 775 47.42 26.06 -4.80
C ASN A 775 45.96 25.86 -5.24
N TYR A 776 45.47 24.62 -5.22
CA TYR A 776 44.08 24.26 -5.50
C TYR A 776 43.22 24.33 -4.23
N LYS A 777 41.89 24.53 -4.41
CA LYS A 777 40.91 24.59 -3.30
C LYS A 777 40.15 23.28 -3.11
N ASN A 778 40.65 22.21 -3.71
CA ASN A 778 40.02 20.89 -3.65
C ASN A 778 40.21 20.26 -2.26
N VAL A 779 39.30 19.43 -1.85
CA VAL A 779 39.31 18.74 -0.53
C VAL A 779 39.47 17.25 -0.78
N VAL A 780 40.25 16.56 0.06
CA VAL A 780 40.42 15.10 -0.01
C VAL A 780 39.74 14.44 1.18
N SER A 781 38.89 13.45 0.90
CA SER A 781 38.29 12.60 1.92
C SER A 781 38.67 11.13 1.76
N LYS A 782 38.50 10.36 2.81
CA LYS A 782 38.52 8.90 2.78
C LYS A 782 37.09 8.45 3.10
N ASP A 783 36.45 7.77 2.20
CA ASP A 783 35.03 7.36 2.30
C ASP A 783 34.96 5.82 2.32
N ILE A 784 34.35 5.24 3.34
CA ILE A 784 34.03 3.82 3.37
C ILE A 784 32.92 3.54 2.36
N TYR A 785 33.13 2.54 1.50
CA TYR A 785 32.14 2.16 0.51
C TYR A 785 31.27 0.97 0.98
N ASN A 786 31.89 -0.14 1.34
CA ASN A 786 31.24 -1.33 1.88
C ASN A 786 32.16 -2.06 2.88
N LEU A 787 31.90 -3.32 3.20
CA LEU A 787 32.71 -4.14 4.10
C LEU A 787 34.14 -4.45 3.59
N GLU A 788 34.35 -4.34 2.28
CA GLU A 788 35.64 -4.70 1.65
C GLU A 788 36.37 -3.52 1.04
N ASP A 789 35.63 -2.50 0.60
CA ASP A 789 36.14 -1.42 -0.24
C ASP A 789 35.97 -0.05 0.42
N GLN A 790 36.97 0.81 0.16
CA GLN A 790 36.98 2.22 0.57
C GLN A 790 37.53 3.06 -0.57
N PHE A 791 37.25 4.36 -0.57
CA PHE A 791 37.66 5.30 -1.58
C PHE A 791 38.47 6.45 -0.98
N VAL A 792 39.51 6.88 -1.66
CA VAL A 792 40.13 8.20 -1.45
C VAL A 792 39.58 9.11 -2.55
N VAL A 793 38.97 10.22 -2.16
CA VAL A 793 38.19 11.07 -3.08
C VAL A 793 38.67 12.50 -3.04
N VAL A 794 38.98 13.06 -4.21
CA VAL A 794 39.29 14.47 -4.37
C VAL A 794 38.03 15.17 -4.91
N HIS A 795 37.54 16.14 -4.15
CA HIS A 795 36.28 16.84 -4.41
C HIS A 795 36.50 18.22 -5.03
N GLY A 796 35.43 18.77 -5.67
CA GLY A 796 35.38 20.20 -5.99
C GLY A 796 35.89 20.59 -7.38
N PHE A 797 35.91 19.67 -8.35
CA PHE A 797 36.27 20.03 -9.73
C PHE A 797 35.07 20.60 -10.47
N ARG A 798 35.29 21.73 -11.16
CA ARG A 798 34.24 22.47 -11.89
C ARG A 798 33.75 21.78 -13.16
N SER A 799 34.58 20.90 -13.78
CA SER A 799 34.21 20.12 -14.97
C SER A 799 34.90 18.77 -15.01
N LYS A 800 34.47 17.88 -15.90
CA LYS A 800 35.04 16.56 -16.15
C LYS A 800 36.49 16.70 -16.63
N ASP A 801 36.73 17.65 -17.54
CA ASP A 801 38.08 17.87 -18.11
C ASP A 801 39.09 18.36 -17.06
N PHE A 802 38.64 19.21 -16.10
CA PHE A 802 39.50 19.63 -14.99
C PHE A 802 39.81 18.47 -14.05
N ALA A 803 38.87 17.55 -13.81
CA ALA A 803 39.10 16.37 -12.98
C ALA A 803 40.04 15.37 -13.66
N LEU A 804 39.87 15.13 -14.97
CA LEU A 804 40.74 14.31 -15.79
C LEU A 804 42.16 14.92 -15.87
N GLY A 805 42.25 16.23 -16.16
CA GLY A 805 43.51 16.97 -16.23
C GLY A 805 44.31 16.92 -14.91
N PHE A 806 43.59 17.02 -13.77
CA PHE A 806 44.20 16.82 -12.45
C PHE A 806 44.74 15.38 -12.28
N ALA A 807 43.95 14.36 -12.63
CA ALA A 807 44.36 12.96 -12.54
C ALA A 807 45.59 12.67 -13.40
N GLU A 808 45.64 13.20 -14.62
CA GLU A 808 46.83 13.10 -15.51
C GLU A 808 48.03 13.88 -14.96
N LEU A 809 47.83 15.06 -14.41
CA LEU A 809 48.88 15.88 -13.85
C LEU A 809 49.60 15.18 -12.72
N ILE A 810 48.84 14.64 -11.73
CA ILE A 810 49.41 13.94 -10.58
C ILE A 810 50.09 12.63 -10.98
N LYS A 811 49.66 11.99 -12.06
CA LYS A 811 50.24 10.76 -12.61
C LYS A 811 51.58 11.00 -13.32
N ASN A 812 51.65 12.08 -14.12
CA ASN A 812 52.77 12.36 -15.01
C ASN A 812 53.82 13.29 -14.38
N ASN A 813 53.50 14.04 -13.35
CA ASN A 813 54.44 14.91 -12.66
C ASN A 813 55.49 14.10 -11.91
N LYS A 814 56.78 14.50 -12.04
CA LYS A 814 57.92 13.80 -11.42
C LYS A 814 57.91 13.87 -9.90
N ASP A 815 57.31 14.91 -9.33
CA ASP A 815 57.27 15.16 -7.88
C ASP A 815 56.23 14.32 -7.19
N TYR A 816 55.06 14.09 -7.84
CA TYR A 816 53.92 13.36 -7.21
C TYR A 816 53.90 11.89 -7.59
N ARG A 817 54.01 11.54 -8.90
CA ARG A 817 54.01 10.16 -9.46
C ARG A 817 52.95 9.25 -8.89
N ILE A 818 51.71 9.77 -8.75
CA ILE A 818 50.56 9.01 -8.26
C ILE A 818 50.01 8.21 -9.43
N LYS A 819 50.26 6.90 -9.44
CA LYS A 819 49.84 5.97 -10.51
C LYS A 819 48.66 5.07 -10.12
N ASP A 820 48.09 5.31 -8.96
CA ASP A 820 47.00 4.54 -8.43
C ASP A 820 45.80 4.63 -9.38
N GLU A 821 45.08 3.51 -9.52
CA GLU A 821 43.87 3.45 -10.36
C GLU A 821 42.85 4.45 -9.88
N ASN A 822 42.22 5.17 -10.80
CA ASN A 822 41.21 6.17 -10.46
C ASN A 822 40.18 6.30 -11.56
N PHE A 823 39.01 6.87 -11.20
CA PHE A 823 38.00 7.24 -12.14
C PHE A 823 37.39 8.60 -11.75
N VAL A 824 36.86 9.29 -12.76
CA VAL A 824 36.24 10.60 -12.61
C VAL A 824 34.71 10.40 -12.60
N VAL A 825 34.02 11.04 -11.65
CA VAL A 825 32.58 10.89 -11.46
C VAL A 825 31.91 12.22 -11.13
N LEU A 826 30.69 12.44 -11.64
CA LEU A 826 29.83 13.55 -11.24
C LEU A 826 29.41 13.37 -9.78
N SER A 827 29.37 14.43 -8.99
CA SER A 827 29.02 14.35 -7.55
C SER A 827 27.65 13.74 -7.30
N GLU A 828 26.69 13.94 -8.19
CA GLU A 828 25.34 13.33 -8.07
C GLU A 828 25.42 11.82 -8.31
N ASN A 829 26.13 11.37 -9.33
CA ASN A 829 26.33 9.95 -9.61
C ASN A 829 27.13 9.26 -8.49
N TYR A 830 28.13 9.96 -7.92
CA TYR A 830 28.85 9.46 -6.77
C TYR A 830 27.95 9.21 -5.55
N LYS A 831 26.96 10.09 -5.31
CA LYS A 831 25.97 9.88 -4.24
C LYS A 831 25.12 8.63 -4.51
N ILE A 832 24.70 8.42 -5.76
CA ILE A 832 23.93 7.23 -6.14
C ILE A 832 24.77 5.96 -5.93
N VAL A 833 26.05 5.97 -6.37
CA VAL A 833 26.97 4.85 -6.14
C VAL A 833 27.14 4.56 -4.65
N GLN A 834 27.27 5.59 -3.81
CA GLN A 834 27.42 5.43 -2.37
C GLN A 834 26.13 4.91 -1.70
N VAL A 835 24.97 5.33 -2.15
CA VAL A 835 23.67 4.93 -1.58
C VAL A 835 23.29 3.52 -2.02
N HIS A 836 23.35 3.21 -3.30
CA HIS A 836 22.91 1.94 -3.85
C HIS A 836 23.98 0.86 -3.94
N LYS A 837 25.25 1.19 -3.62
CA LYS A 837 26.39 0.27 -3.71
C LYS A 837 26.58 -0.37 -5.10
N ASN A 838 26.22 0.35 -6.15
CA ASN A 838 26.16 -0.11 -7.55
C ASN A 838 27.32 0.39 -8.42
N LEU A 839 28.56 0.41 -7.89
CA LEU A 839 29.75 0.88 -8.60
C LEU A 839 29.97 0.21 -9.96
N GLU A 840 29.74 -1.08 -10.07
CA GLU A 840 29.92 -1.80 -11.34
C GLU A 840 28.90 -1.36 -12.39
N SER A 841 27.63 -1.19 -12.00
CA SER A 841 26.59 -0.63 -12.88
C SER A 841 26.92 0.79 -13.34
N TYR A 842 27.56 1.59 -12.46
CA TYR A 842 28.05 2.92 -12.84
C TYR A 842 29.19 2.84 -13.88
N LYS A 843 30.15 1.92 -13.72
CA LYS A 843 31.20 1.70 -14.70
C LYS A 843 30.67 1.27 -16.06
N GLU A 844 29.65 0.41 -16.07
CA GLU A 844 28.96 0.01 -17.31
C GLU A 844 28.22 1.20 -17.96
N HIS A 845 27.55 2.03 -17.15
CA HIS A 845 26.87 3.23 -17.63
C HIS A 845 27.83 4.21 -18.34
N ILE A 846 29.06 4.36 -17.84
CA ILE A 846 30.08 5.21 -18.50
C ILE A 846 30.54 4.61 -19.84
N LEU A 847 30.66 3.28 -19.93
CA LEU A 847 31.14 2.58 -21.12
C LEU A 847 30.11 2.50 -22.25
N THR A 848 28.82 2.51 -21.89
CA THR A 848 27.67 2.45 -22.81
C THR A 848 26.72 3.62 -22.55
N PRO A 849 27.08 4.86 -22.91
CA PRO A 849 26.14 5.97 -22.75
C PRO A 849 24.92 5.70 -23.65
N LYS A 850 23.75 5.52 -23.03
CA LYS A 850 22.48 5.52 -23.77
C LYS A 850 22.34 6.87 -24.48
N PRO A 851 21.93 6.90 -25.77
CA PRO A 851 21.83 8.12 -26.58
C PRO A 851 20.79 9.12 -26.04
#